data_94eb95ea80ddfa703bff1464a445c68a
#
_entry.id   94eb95ea80ddfa703bff1464a445c68a
#
_cell.length_a   1.000
_cell.length_b   1.000
_cell.length_c   1.000
_cell.angle_alpha   90.00
_cell.angle_beta   90.00
_cell.angle_gamma   90.00
#
_symmetry.space_group_name_H-M   'P 1'
#
loop_
_entity.id
_entity.type
_entity.pdbx_description
1 polymer ?
#
loop_
_entity_poly.entity_id
_entity_poly.type
_entity_poly.pdbx_seq_one_letter_code
_entity_poly.pdbx_strand_id
1 'polypeptide(L)'
;MASISELHDVKLWADPNAVQVNRLPMRTPFVSASSTRVSLNGDWRIKRFAHPEDIALRELGELCDDSDWVSIPVPSNWTQFDLGDVPHYTNIAMPWRETPPHLPKEVPTAVYRRNFKVESAWSDRRIILHVGAAESVHSIRINGEFVGYGTDSRLASEYDVSPFVREGMNLVSITVCRYSAQSYVEDQDQWWMAGLHRDVFIEAQPLLRIEDVRVDAEVTDVGNSLTGSGQLRIVTHVAAPHGERFPSGVKVMATVHSANGKQIGMQHTGEVAHSTRPYVFAGHCAEIQWPVKGVKLWSAELPHRYFVRISLLNANGKVIDSTEQWIGFRRVEIVDGDLLVNGKRIMVQGVNRHDHHPDRGKAVTVQDMRDDVVAMKQHSVNAVRCSHYPNDPRFLEICDELGLYVVDEANIESHAWITSLCHDSAYRATWLSRVSRMVERDKNHPSVIMWSLGNESGYGNVHDAAAAWVRSYDPSRIIHYEGAIFHTNWFDGGMAATDVVAPMYSPIAAIEMYGKSKKRVRPLIMCEYSHAMGNSNGSLSDYWKVFDDTPGLQGGFIWEWKDHGLRQLLPNGKERFAYGGQFGDSPHDGNFVADGLMHADLTPHPAMREVAWVHRPVAARLVGPKSSPLIELKNRQSFRDISWLTATYEIVVDGVVKRKGKLALTSLGAGKTKRIKTPSIRGLSGDIRLNIRWKTKRTELWCDRGHVVAWDQLEVKSARPKKILISKKMYEPQNIDPQLSLFRASIDNDGFKLLPNLAWVETTTLKRWQQQGIDAEVSQLVKNQIKREARADGSVRFEHSVVVPKTLDDLPRIGVSFPLPKGFTEISWWGNGPHECYPDRQSSAMMGIFSGQADELPYLVPQEYGLRTSCRWFEVSNPETKEVIRIEADGAPLHMSALPYTTQDLYQAADQTELTKRPYLTMNIDVAHRGLGTASCGPDVLPQYRISAGKYQFSYVISRELRGTNR
;
A
#
# COMPACT_ATOMS: atom_id res chain seq x y z
N MET A 1 -45.47 -18.95 -5.32
CA MET A 1 -44.52 -17.86 -5.14
C MET A 1 -45.10 -16.96 -4.07
N ALA A 2 -44.38 -16.76 -2.96
CA ALA A 2 -44.74 -15.75 -1.99
C ALA A 2 -44.78 -14.38 -2.68
N SER A 3 -45.77 -13.56 -2.39
CA SER A 3 -45.88 -12.21 -3.01
C SER A 3 -44.67 -11.39 -2.60
N ILE A 4 -44.19 -10.54 -3.48
CA ILE A 4 -43.00 -9.69 -3.27
C ILE A 4 -43.22 -8.70 -2.10
N SER A 5 -44.50 -8.43 -1.70
CA SER A 5 -44.83 -7.70 -0.49
C SER A 5 -44.36 -8.43 0.79
N GLU A 6 -44.30 -9.77 0.81
CA GLU A 6 -43.82 -10.55 1.96
C GLU A 6 -42.30 -10.46 2.13
N LEU A 7 -41.51 -10.22 1.06
CA LEU A 7 -40.07 -10.02 1.16
C LEU A 7 -39.69 -8.64 1.73
N HIS A 8 -40.59 -7.66 1.68
CA HIS A 8 -40.36 -6.35 2.30
C HIS A 8 -40.42 -6.41 3.83
N ASP A 9 -41.13 -7.38 4.38
CA ASP A 9 -41.22 -7.59 5.83
C ASP A 9 -40.01 -8.39 6.38
N VAL A 10 -39.17 -8.97 5.50
CA VAL A 10 -37.94 -9.65 5.89
C VAL A 10 -36.80 -8.63 5.91
N LYS A 11 -36.30 -8.33 7.11
CA LYS A 11 -35.19 -7.38 7.33
C LYS A 11 -33.87 -7.96 6.84
N LEU A 12 -33.68 -8.08 5.52
CA LEU A 12 -32.51 -8.72 4.91
C LEU A 12 -31.18 -8.10 5.37
N TRP A 13 -31.19 -6.79 5.62
CA TRP A 13 -29.99 -6.06 6.08
C TRP A 13 -29.58 -6.44 7.52
N ALA A 14 -30.51 -6.99 8.32
CA ALA A 14 -30.28 -7.37 9.69
C ALA A 14 -30.06 -8.90 9.88
N ASP A 15 -30.16 -9.69 8.81
CA ASP A 15 -29.97 -11.13 8.82
C ASP A 15 -28.58 -11.52 8.31
N PRO A 16 -27.67 -12.03 9.16
CA PRO A 16 -26.33 -12.44 8.74
C PRO A 16 -26.33 -13.63 7.75
N ASN A 17 -27.40 -14.43 7.69
CA ASN A 17 -27.54 -15.51 6.72
C ASN A 17 -28.01 -15.04 5.34
N ALA A 18 -28.57 -13.81 5.23
CA ALA A 18 -29.08 -13.27 3.98
C ALA A 18 -27.94 -12.72 3.14
N VAL A 19 -27.24 -13.55 2.39
CA VAL A 19 -26.14 -13.14 1.53
C VAL A 19 -26.58 -12.65 0.15
N GLN A 20 -27.73 -13.10 -0.35
CA GLN A 20 -28.27 -12.65 -1.65
C GLN A 20 -29.71 -13.08 -1.90
N VAL A 21 -30.41 -12.31 -2.76
CA VAL A 21 -31.69 -12.69 -3.40
C VAL A 21 -31.59 -12.36 -4.87
N ASN A 22 -31.84 -13.35 -5.76
CA ASN A 22 -31.82 -13.21 -7.23
C ASN A 22 -30.51 -12.64 -7.81
N ARG A 23 -29.44 -12.54 -7.04
CA ARG A 23 -28.12 -12.16 -7.53
C ARG A 23 -27.54 -13.28 -8.38
N LEU A 24 -27.05 -12.94 -9.56
CA LEU A 24 -26.45 -13.91 -10.47
C LEU A 24 -25.13 -14.48 -9.90
N PRO A 25 -24.75 -15.70 -10.30
CA PRO A 25 -23.43 -16.24 -9.99
C PRO A 25 -22.32 -15.29 -10.41
N MET A 26 -21.20 -15.30 -9.66
CA MET A 26 -20.04 -14.51 -10.03
C MET A 26 -19.39 -15.11 -11.28
N ARG A 27 -18.89 -14.24 -12.14
CA ARG A 27 -18.17 -14.59 -13.36
C ARG A 27 -16.95 -13.70 -13.55
N THR A 28 -16.02 -14.14 -14.38
CA THR A 28 -14.92 -13.31 -14.84
C THR A 28 -15.47 -12.05 -15.54
N PRO A 29 -14.98 -10.85 -15.21
CA PRO A 29 -15.33 -9.64 -15.95
C PRO A 29 -14.80 -9.72 -17.37
N PHE A 30 -15.67 -9.57 -18.35
CA PHE A 30 -15.32 -9.44 -19.76
C PHE A 30 -16.38 -8.65 -20.52
N VAL A 31 -16.04 -8.17 -21.71
CA VAL A 31 -16.97 -7.53 -22.63
C VAL A 31 -17.23 -8.50 -23.78
N SER A 32 -18.48 -8.91 -23.92
CA SER A 32 -18.92 -9.67 -25.09
C SER A 32 -19.05 -8.75 -26.30
N ALA A 33 -18.51 -9.18 -27.46
CA ALA A 33 -18.64 -8.42 -28.70
C ALA A 33 -20.08 -8.28 -29.19
N SER A 34 -20.99 -9.15 -28.74
CA SER A 34 -22.39 -9.18 -29.09
C SER A 34 -23.31 -8.48 -28.10
N SER A 35 -22.76 -8.05 -26.94
CA SER A 35 -23.49 -7.29 -25.94
C SER A 35 -23.43 -5.79 -26.21
N THR A 36 -24.44 -5.07 -25.70
CA THR A 36 -24.45 -3.60 -25.67
C THR A 36 -24.50 -3.15 -24.22
N ARG A 37 -23.51 -2.36 -23.81
CA ARG A 37 -23.42 -1.83 -22.45
C ARG A 37 -23.75 -0.35 -22.45
N VAL A 38 -24.60 0.08 -21.50
CA VAL A 38 -24.98 1.48 -21.28
C VAL A 38 -24.63 1.84 -19.85
N SER A 39 -23.72 2.79 -19.68
CA SER A 39 -23.32 3.29 -18.37
C SER A 39 -24.48 4.03 -17.70
N LEU A 40 -24.66 3.75 -16.42
CA LEU A 40 -25.53 4.52 -15.52
C LEU A 40 -24.71 5.40 -14.56
N ASN A 41 -23.41 5.54 -14.79
CA ASN A 41 -22.59 6.50 -14.05
C ASN A 41 -23.01 7.94 -14.34
N GLY A 42 -22.74 8.84 -13.41
CA GLY A 42 -23.12 10.26 -13.48
C GLY A 42 -24.21 10.58 -12.47
N ASP A 43 -25.02 11.57 -12.75
CA ASP A 43 -25.96 12.12 -11.77
C ASP A 43 -27.11 11.17 -11.43
N TRP A 44 -27.31 10.94 -10.14
CA TRP A 44 -28.43 10.19 -9.57
C TRP A 44 -29.17 11.06 -8.56
N ARG A 45 -30.49 10.94 -8.52
CA ARG A 45 -31.30 11.50 -7.44
C ARG A 45 -31.13 10.63 -6.20
N ILE A 46 -30.86 11.26 -5.05
CA ILE A 46 -30.65 10.55 -3.78
C ILE A 46 -31.43 11.20 -2.65
N LYS A 47 -31.99 10.36 -1.78
CA LYS A 47 -32.58 10.78 -0.51
C LYS A 47 -32.13 9.85 0.59
N ARG A 48 -31.63 10.42 1.72
CA ARG A 48 -31.23 9.70 2.89
C ARG A 48 -32.38 9.57 3.89
N PHE A 49 -32.46 8.46 4.56
CA PHE A 49 -33.36 8.10 5.65
C PHE A 49 -32.52 7.68 6.88
N ALA A 50 -33.11 7.85 8.08
CA ALA A 50 -32.46 7.42 9.30
C ALA A 50 -32.44 5.89 9.45
N HIS A 51 -33.43 5.20 8.89
CA HIS A 51 -33.55 3.75 8.96
C HIS A 51 -34.23 3.19 7.68
N PRO A 52 -33.92 1.95 7.25
CA PRO A 52 -34.55 1.33 6.09
C PRO A 52 -36.10 1.26 6.21
N GLU A 53 -36.62 1.09 7.43
CA GLU A 53 -38.06 1.02 7.70
C GLU A 53 -38.78 2.37 7.52
N ASP A 54 -38.06 3.47 7.46
CA ASP A 54 -38.63 4.80 7.21
C ASP A 54 -38.97 5.03 5.72
N ILE A 55 -38.52 4.14 4.83
CA ILE A 55 -38.70 4.28 3.39
C ILE A 55 -40.13 3.83 3.01
N ALA A 56 -40.96 4.75 2.57
CA ALA A 56 -42.25 4.41 2.04
C ALA A 56 -42.14 3.76 0.65
N LEU A 57 -42.97 2.77 0.34
CA LEU A 57 -42.96 2.07 -0.96
C LEU A 57 -43.13 3.04 -2.16
N ARG A 58 -43.86 4.13 -1.98
CA ARG A 58 -44.02 5.18 -3.01
C ARG A 58 -42.69 5.79 -3.45
N GLU A 59 -41.69 5.89 -2.53
CA GLU A 59 -40.38 6.48 -2.80
C GLU A 59 -39.52 5.57 -3.69
N LEU A 60 -39.84 4.28 -3.74
CA LEU A 60 -39.16 3.26 -4.53
C LEU A 60 -39.79 3.06 -5.93
N GLY A 61 -40.96 3.63 -6.18
CA GLY A 61 -41.75 3.44 -7.42
C GLY A 61 -41.76 4.65 -8.34
N GLU A 62 -42.36 4.49 -9.53
CA GLU A 62 -42.44 5.53 -10.57
C GLU A 62 -43.26 6.74 -10.20
N LEU A 63 -44.21 6.60 -9.26
CA LEU A 63 -45.12 7.68 -8.82
C LEU A 63 -44.49 8.66 -7.81
N CYS A 64 -43.25 8.42 -7.42
CA CYS A 64 -42.54 9.34 -6.53
C CYS A 64 -42.09 10.59 -7.29
N ASP A 65 -42.49 11.75 -6.78
CA ASP A 65 -41.86 13.00 -7.18
C ASP A 65 -40.49 13.11 -6.45
N ASP A 66 -39.43 13.05 -7.22
CA ASP A 66 -38.05 13.15 -6.72
C ASP A 66 -37.37 14.48 -7.15
N SER A 67 -38.18 15.46 -7.54
CA SER A 67 -37.69 16.77 -8.01
C SER A 67 -36.93 17.55 -6.91
N ASP A 68 -37.27 17.34 -5.65
CA ASP A 68 -36.62 17.91 -4.46
C ASP A 68 -35.45 17.10 -3.91
N TRP A 69 -35.19 15.91 -4.49
CA TRP A 69 -34.08 15.08 -4.05
C TRP A 69 -32.72 15.66 -4.50
N VAL A 70 -31.70 15.47 -3.67
CA VAL A 70 -30.33 15.91 -4.01
C VAL A 70 -29.82 15.13 -5.21
N SER A 71 -28.99 15.74 -6.02
CA SER A 71 -28.26 15.06 -7.10
C SER A 71 -26.81 14.88 -6.72
N ILE A 72 -26.29 13.63 -6.77
CA ILE A 72 -24.88 13.32 -6.59
C ILE A 72 -24.37 12.44 -7.73
N PRO A 73 -23.06 12.49 -8.02
CA PRO A 73 -22.47 11.60 -9.00
C PRO A 73 -22.38 10.15 -8.45
N VAL A 74 -22.51 9.17 -9.32
CA VAL A 74 -22.15 7.76 -9.09
C VAL A 74 -21.07 7.40 -10.11
N PRO A 75 -19.94 6.81 -9.74
CA PRO A 75 -19.53 6.36 -8.39
C PRO A 75 -19.22 7.50 -7.40
N SER A 76 -19.68 7.36 -6.16
CA SER A 76 -19.27 8.23 -5.04
C SER A 76 -19.66 7.63 -3.68
N ASN A 77 -19.16 8.25 -2.62
CA ASN A 77 -19.62 7.99 -1.26
C ASN A 77 -20.51 9.15 -0.80
N TRP A 78 -21.77 8.89 -0.40
CA TRP A 78 -22.68 9.97 0.00
C TRP A 78 -22.23 10.72 1.25
N THR A 79 -21.42 10.08 2.10
CA THR A 79 -20.84 10.69 3.32
C THR A 79 -19.88 11.85 3.03
N GLN A 80 -19.52 12.08 1.77
CA GLN A 80 -18.73 13.24 1.33
C GLN A 80 -19.60 14.40 0.80
N PHE A 81 -20.92 14.25 0.87
CA PHE A 81 -21.89 15.27 0.44
C PHE A 81 -22.72 15.72 1.63
N ASP A 82 -23.31 16.89 1.55
CA ASP A 82 -24.16 17.45 2.61
C ASP A 82 -25.55 16.77 2.63
N LEU A 83 -25.57 15.54 3.11
CA LEU A 83 -26.77 14.70 3.28
C LEU A 83 -27.05 14.39 4.76
N GLY A 84 -26.40 15.11 5.67
CA GLY A 84 -26.55 14.90 7.11
C GLY A 84 -25.91 13.60 7.63
N ASP A 85 -24.92 13.08 6.91
CA ASP A 85 -24.10 11.91 7.28
C ASP A 85 -22.65 12.22 6.94
N VAL A 86 -21.69 11.75 7.74
CA VAL A 86 -20.28 12.10 7.61
C VAL A 86 -19.40 10.84 7.59
N PRO A 87 -18.19 10.90 7.01
CA PRO A 87 -17.22 9.83 7.17
C PRO A 87 -16.97 9.51 8.64
N HIS A 88 -16.76 8.25 8.98
CA HIS A 88 -16.47 7.79 10.34
C HIS A 88 -15.25 6.87 10.29
N TYR A 89 -14.25 7.09 11.17
CA TYR A 89 -13.05 6.26 11.21
C TYR A 89 -12.86 5.59 12.57
N THR A 90 -13.02 4.29 12.59
CA THR A 90 -12.73 3.42 13.74
C THR A 90 -12.53 1.98 13.28
N ASN A 91 -11.63 1.23 13.92
CA ASN A 91 -11.37 -0.20 13.68
C ASN A 91 -11.27 -0.98 15.00
N ILE A 92 -10.71 -0.38 16.07
CA ILE A 92 -10.60 -1.02 17.40
C ILE A 92 -11.97 -1.30 17.99
N ALA A 93 -12.94 -0.46 17.69
CA ALA A 93 -14.33 -0.61 18.13
C ALA A 93 -15.26 -0.38 16.94
N MET A 94 -16.38 -1.11 16.92
CA MET A 94 -17.44 -0.82 15.95
C MET A 94 -17.94 0.62 16.12
N PRO A 95 -18.47 1.26 15.05
CA PRO A 95 -19.14 2.57 15.15
C PRO A 95 -20.34 2.60 16.12
N TRP A 96 -20.76 1.47 16.59
CA TRP A 96 -21.88 1.29 17.53
C TRP A 96 -21.56 0.25 18.61
N ARG A 97 -22.44 0.13 19.63
CA ARG A 97 -22.18 -0.69 20.82
C ARG A 97 -22.89 -2.03 20.85
N GLU A 98 -23.84 -2.25 19.95
CA GLU A 98 -24.59 -3.50 19.88
C GLU A 98 -23.67 -4.67 19.49
N THR A 99 -24.04 -5.86 19.95
CA THR A 99 -23.31 -7.10 19.63
C THR A 99 -23.87 -7.77 18.39
N PRO A 100 -23.03 -8.45 17.57
CA PRO A 100 -23.49 -9.17 16.39
C PRO A 100 -24.65 -10.12 16.67
N PRO A 101 -25.69 -10.21 15.83
CA PRO A 101 -25.88 -9.46 14.60
C PRO A 101 -26.69 -8.15 14.75
N HIS A 102 -26.91 -7.69 15.98
CA HIS A 102 -27.78 -6.54 16.26
C HIS A 102 -27.21 -5.23 15.74
N LEU A 103 -28.06 -4.39 15.19
CA LEU A 103 -27.68 -3.11 14.59
C LEU A 103 -28.06 -1.94 15.50
N PRO A 104 -27.41 -0.77 15.32
CA PRO A 104 -27.78 0.44 16.06
C PRO A 104 -29.20 0.87 15.72
N LYS A 105 -29.75 1.73 16.58
CA LYS A 105 -31.10 2.29 16.38
C LYS A 105 -31.22 3.05 15.06
N GLU A 106 -30.16 3.75 14.64
CA GLU A 106 -30.08 4.43 13.37
C GLU A 106 -29.22 3.62 12.41
N VAL A 107 -29.78 3.27 11.26
CA VAL A 107 -29.12 2.61 10.15
C VAL A 107 -29.23 3.53 8.93
N PRO A 108 -28.33 4.52 8.78
CA PRO A 108 -28.40 5.46 7.68
C PRO A 108 -28.57 4.73 6.35
N THR A 109 -29.61 5.05 5.63
CA THR A 109 -29.99 4.35 4.40
C THR A 109 -30.33 5.38 3.33
N ALA A 110 -29.86 5.16 2.10
CA ALA A 110 -30.15 6.03 0.99
C ALA A 110 -30.88 5.29 -0.14
N VAL A 111 -31.84 5.98 -0.75
CA VAL A 111 -32.47 5.54 -1.99
C VAL A 111 -31.89 6.34 -3.13
N TYR A 112 -31.27 5.66 -4.07
CA TYR A 112 -30.76 6.19 -5.34
C TYR A 112 -31.77 5.93 -6.44
N ARG A 113 -32.04 6.92 -7.29
CA ARG A 113 -32.99 6.80 -8.38
C ARG A 113 -32.42 7.36 -9.67
N ARG A 114 -32.64 6.62 -10.77
CA ARG A 114 -32.20 7.04 -12.11
C ARG A 114 -33.11 6.45 -13.20
N ASN A 115 -33.49 7.27 -14.16
CA ASN A 115 -34.15 6.80 -15.36
C ASN A 115 -33.10 6.26 -16.36
N PHE A 116 -33.48 5.20 -17.07
CA PHE A 116 -32.71 4.63 -18.17
C PHE A 116 -33.62 4.14 -19.29
N LYS A 117 -33.10 4.08 -20.50
CA LYS A 117 -33.87 3.68 -21.68
C LYS A 117 -33.50 2.25 -22.09
N VAL A 118 -34.55 1.47 -22.38
CA VAL A 118 -34.42 0.17 -23.05
C VAL A 118 -34.81 0.36 -24.50
N GLU A 119 -33.89 0.08 -25.41
CA GLU A 119 -34.13 0.27 -26.84
C GLU A 119 -34.99 -0.87 -27.39
N SER A 120 -35.83 -0.62 -28.41
CA SER A 120 -36.66 -1.63 -29.09
C SER A 120 -35.80 -2.78 -29.68
N ALA A 121 -34.56 -2.46 -30.07
CA ALA A 121 -33.59 -3.45 -30.55
C ALA A 121 -33.14 -4.47 -29.48
N TRP A 122 -33.58 -4.33 -28.23
CA TRP A 122 -33.24 -5.25 -27.12
C TRP A 122 -34.39 -6.19 -26.74
N SER A 123 -35.48 -6.22 -27.52
CA SER A 123 -36.67 -7.04 -27.25
C SER A 123 -36.38 -8.55 -27.17
N ASP A 124 -35.34 -9.01 -27.89
CA ASP A 124 -34.85 -10.40 -27.90
C ASP A 124 -33.51 -10.56 -27.12
N ARG A 125 -33.25 -9.66 -26.20
CA ARG A 125 -32.04 -9.66 -25.38
C ARG A 125 -32.35 -9.96 -23.92
N ARG A 126 -31.33 -10.49 -23.21
CA ARG A 126 -31.30 -10.55 -21.78
C ARG A 126 -30.74 -9.21 -21.26
N ILE A 127 -31.42 -8.57 -20.34
CA ILE A 127 -31.02 -7.29 -19.78
C ILE A 127 -30.48 -7.51 -18.36
N ILE A 128 -29.21 -7.15 -18.14
CA ILE A 128 -28.52 -7.27 -16.87
C ILE A 128 -28.28 -5.89 -16.28
N LEU A 129 -28.62 -5.70 -15.02
CA LEU A 129 -28.15 -4.59 -14.21
C LEU A 129 -26.89 -5.04 -13.45
N HIS A 130 -25.80 -4.29 -13.61
CA HIS A 130 -24.57 -4.44 -12.88
C HIS A 130 -24.41 -3.32 -11.86
N VAL A 131 -24.16 -3.68 -10.60
CA VAL A 131 -23.79 -2.80 -9.51
C VAL A 131 -22.39 -3.20 -9.06
N GLY A 132 -21.39 -2.38 -9.37
CA GLY A 132 -19.99 -2.71 -9.17
C GLY A 132 -19.57 -2.79 -7.70
N ALA A 133 -20.16 -1.96 -6.85
CA ALA A 133 -19.98 -1.99 -5.39
C ALA A 133 -21.01 -1.12 -4.69
N ALA A 134 -21.46 -1.55 -3.51
CA ALA A 134 -22.38 -0.79 -2.66
C ALA A 134 -22.09 -1.07 -1.18
N GLU A 135 -21.75 -0.06 -0.42
CA GLU A 135 -21.40 -0.21 0.99
C GLU A 135 -22.58 0.17 1.88
N SER A 136 -23.12 -0.74 2.76
CA SER A 136 -22.65 -2.12 3.00
C SER A 136 -23.44 -3.16 2.21
N VAL A 137 -24.79 -2.98 2.12
CA VAL A 137 -25.70 -3.89 1.40
C VAL A 137 -26.69 -3.09 0.57
N HIS A 138 -27.26 -3.73 -0.44
CA HIS A 138 -28.20 -3.03 -1.32
C HIS A 138 -29.36 -3.91 -1.77
N SER A 139 -30.49 -3.26 -2.08
CA SER A 139 -31.63 -3.86 -2.76
C SER A 139 -31.97 -3.10 -4.04
N ILE A 140 -32.48 -3.84 -5.04
CA ILE A 140 -32.75 -3.32 -6.38
C ILE A 140 -34.26 -3.37 -6.64
N ARG A 141 -34.78 -2.29 -7.23
CA ARG A 141 -36.12 -2.25 -7.82
C ARG A 141 -36.04 -1.69 -9.24
N ILE A 142 -36.84 -2.24 -10.14
CA ILE A 142 -37.06 -1.72 -11.47
C ILE A 142 -38.56 -1.38 -11.59
N ASN A 143 -38.87 -0.16 -11.98
CA ASN A 143 -40.26 0.36 -12.11
C ASN A 143 -41.12 0.13 -10.85
N GLY A 144 -40.46 0.10 -9.66
CA GLY A 144 -41.10 -0.14 -8.37
C GLY A 144 -41.14 -1.62 -7.93
N GLU A 145 -40.92 -2.56 -8.84
CA GLU A 145 -40.91 -4.00 -8.52
C GLU A 145 -39.56 -4.44 -7.95
N PHE A 146 -39.61 -5.26 -6.89
CA PHE A 146 -38.38 -5.80 -6.25
C PHE A 146 -37.71 -6.81 -7.18
N VAL A 147 -36.43 -6.58 -7.44
CA VAL A 147 -35.60 -7.44 -8.30
C VAL A 147 -34.71 -8.35 -7.47
N GLY A 148 -33.98 -7.80 -6.49
CA GLY A 148 -33.03 -8.59 -5.75
C GLY A 148 -32.31 -7.81 -4.63
N TYR A 149 -31.46 -8.56 -3.91
CA TYR A 149 -30.65 -8.07 -2.78
C TYR A 149 -29.23 -8.63 -2.88
N GLY A 150 -28.25 -7.83 -2.50
CA GLY A 150 -26.84 -8.22 -2.49
C GLY A 150 -26.07 -7.71 -1.30
N THR A 151 -25.09 -8.49 -0.88
CA THR A 151 -24.12 -8.19 0.16
C THR A 151 -22.71 -8.19 -0.42
N ASP A 152 -21.70 -7.93 0.40
CA ASP A 152 -20.31 -7.74 0.02
C ASP A 152 -20.07 -6.39 -0.69
N SER A 153 -19.63 -5.42 0.08
CA SER A 153 -19.46 -4.03 -0.38
C SER A 153 -18.38 -3.85 -1.45
N ARG A 154 -17.61 -4.89 -1.77
CA ARG A 154 -16.42 -4.82 -2.66
C ARG A 154 -16.53 -5.67 -3.92
N LEU A 155 -17.46 -6.61 -3.97
CA LEU A 155 -17.71 -7.43 -5.14
C LEU A 155 -18.98 -6.99 -5.88
N ALA A 156 -18.93 -7.02 -7.20
CA ALA A 156 -20.07 -6.67 -8.03
C ALA A 156 -21.26 -7.62 -7.83
N SER A 157 -22.44 -7.06 -7.99
CA SER A 157 -23.70 -7.80 -8.03
C SER A 157 -24.38 -7.58 -9.39
N GLU A 158 -24.79 -8.66 -10.03
CA GLU A 158 -25.52 -8.65 -11.30
C GLU A 158 -26.91 -9.24 -11.11
N TYR A 159 -27.90 -8.62 -11.78
CA TYR A 159 -29.30 -9.02 -11.70
C TYR A 159 -29.91 -9.10 -13.09
N ASP A 160 -30.65 -10.15 -13.38
CA ASP A 160 -31.46 -10.26 -14.58
C ASP A 160 -32.72 -9.40 -14.41
N VAL A 161 -32.74 -8.26 -15.06
CA VAL A 161 -33.87 -7.32 -15.01
C VAL A 161 -34.82 -7.46 -16.20
N SER A 162 -34.58 -8.41 -17.10
CA SER A 162 -35.41 -8.63 -18.29
C SER A 162 -36.91 -8.72 -17.98
N PRO A 163 -37.36 -9.44 -16.92
CA PRO A 163 -38.81 -9.53 -16.63
C PRO A 163 -39.44 -8.23 -16.11
N PHE A 164 -38.62 -7.25 -15.70
CA PHE A 164 -39.08 -6.03 -15.00
C PHE A 164 -39.00 -4.77 -15.87
N VAL A 165 -38.31 -4.85 -17.03
CA VAL A 165 -38.15 -3.72 -17.94
C VAL A 165 -39.16 -3.75 -19.06
N ARG A 166 -39.45 -2.56 -19.61
CA ARG A 166 -40.27 -2.34 -20.80
C ARG A 166 -39.49 -1.54 -21.84
N GLU A 167 -39.91 -1.59 -23.09
CA GLU A 167 -39.35 -0.72 -24.12
C GLU A 167 -39.61 0.78 -23.73
N GLY A 168 -38.59 1.61 -23.97
CA GLY A 168 -38.63 3.03 -23.61
C GLY A 168 -38.02 3.27 -22.22
N MET A 169 -38.58 4.23 -21.53
CA MET A 169 -38.09 4.71 -20.23
C MET A 169 -38.43 3.73 -19.09
N ASN A 170 -37.49 3.46 -18.28
CA ASN A 170 -37.56 2.65 -17.06
C ASN A 170 -36.91 3.39 -15.92
N LEU A 171 -37.30 3.08 -14.70
CA LEU A 171 -36.72 3.60 -13.47
C LEU A 171 -35.95 2.47 -12.75
N VAL A 172 -34.71 2.72 -12.39
CA VAL A 172 -34.01 1.92 -11.39
C VAL A 172 -33.96 2.66 -10.05
N SER A 173 -34.34 1.96 -8.98
CA SER A 173 -34.19 2.42 -7.61
C SER A 173 -33.27 1.46 -6.87
N ILE A 174 -32.19 1.97 -6.28
CA ILE A 174 -31.22 1.19 -5.49
C ILE A 174 -31.25 1.72 -4.05
N THR A 175 -31.66 0.87 -3.12
CA THR A 175 -31.58 1.19 -1.69
C THR A 175 -30.25 0.67 -1.15
N VAL A 176 -29.47 1.52 -0.49
CA VAL A 176 -28.18 1.15 0.12
C VAL A 176 -28.24 1.44 1.61
N CYS A 177 -28.00 0.43 2.44
CA CYS A 177 -27.86 0.60 3.89
C CYS A 177 -26.38 0.76 4.24
N ARG A 178 -26.03 1.79 5.03
CA ARG A 178 -24.67 2.01 5.51
C ARG A 178 -24.21 0.91 6.46
N TYR A 179 -25.08 0.49 7.35
CA TYR A 179 -24.83 -0.57 8.31
C TYR A 179 -25.76 -1.75 8.09
N SER A 180 -25.24 -2.96 8.34
CA SER A 180 -25.97 -4.22 8.18
C SER A 180 -25.35 -5.29 9.07
N ALA A 181 -26.00 -6.44 9.18
CA ALA A 181 -25.39 -7.59 9.85
C ALA A 181 -24.06 -8.01 9.19
N GLN A 182 -23.86 -7.68 7.92
CA GLN A 182 -22.62 -7.94 7.18
C GLN A 182 -21.49 -6.96 7.53
N SER A 183 -21.80 -5.80 8.12
CA SER A 183 -20.79 -4.81 8.52
C SER A 183 -19.83 -5.35 9.58
N TYR A 184 -20.26 -6.30 10.39
CA TYR A 184 -19.40 -6.96 11.37
C TYR A 184 -18.27 -7.83 10.78
N VAL A 185 -18.32 -8.11 9.49
CA VAL A 185 -17.29 -8.81 8.73
C VAL A 185 -16.66 -7.94 7.64
N GLU A 186 -16.91 -6.62 7.71
CA GLU A 186 -16.31 -5.59 6.86
C GLU A 186 -15.71 -4.46 7.74
N ASP A 187 -15.09 -4.85 8.87
CA ASP A 187 -14.53 -3.99 9.89
C ASP A 187 -13.04 -3.71 9.60
N GLN A 188 -12.76 -3.23 8.37
CA GLN A 188 -11.40 -2.91 7.93
C GLN A 188 -10.89 -1.62 8.56
N ASP A 189 -9.57 -1.53 8.77
CA ASP A 189 -8.88 -0.32 9.20
C ASP A 189 -8.89 0.75 8.12
N GLN A 190 -10.07 1.30 7.87
CA GLN A 190 -10.35 2.33 6.89
C GLN A 190 -11.64 3.07 7.25
N TRP A 191 -11.86 4.24 6.66
CA TRP A 191 -13.10 5.00 6.80
C TRP A 191 -14.36 4.15 6.57
N TRP A 192 -15.30 4.18 7.50
CA TRP A 192 -16.67 3.73 7.29
C TRP A 192 -17.37 4.78 6.42
N MET A 193 -17.64 4.42 5.20
CA MET A 193 -18.35 5.25 4.23
C MET A 193 -19.65 4.58 3.81
N ALA A 194 -20.32 5.15 2.83
CA ALA A 194 -21.50 4.53 2.26
C ALA A 194 -21.76 5.05 0.86
N GLY A 195 -22.37 4.24 0.02
CA GLY A 195 -22.78 4.63 -1.32
C GLY A 195 -22.44 3.62 -2.40
N LEU A 196 -22.72 4.02 -3.63
CA LEU A 196 -22.39 3.31 -4.85
C LEU A 196 -21.02 3.81 -5.32
N HIS A 197 -19.93 3.12 -4.92
CA HIS A 197 -18.57 3.61 -5.11
C HIS A 197 -17.79 2.97 -6.27
N ARG A 198 -18.45 2.08 -7.04
CA ARG A 198 -17.95 1.55 -8.33
C ARG A 198 -19.04 1.67 -9.40
N ASP A 199 -18.68 1.36 -10.64
CA ASP A 199 -19.50 1.54 -11.82
C ASP A 199 -20.88 0.85 -11.73
N VAL A 200 -21.92 1.52 -12.25
CA VAL A 200 -23.25 0.95 -12.45
C VAL A 200 -23.59 1.02 -13.95
N PHE A 201 -24.05 -0.06 -14.53
CA PHE A 201 -24.44 -0.11 -15.94
C PHE A 201 -25.53 -1.14 -16.23
N ILE A 202 -26.18 -0.98 -17.36
CA ILE A 202 -27.07 -1.98 -17.97
C ILE A 202 -26.34 -2.63 -19.13
N GLU A 203 -26.48 -3.96 -19.26
CA GLU A 203 -25.91 -4.74 -20.37
C GLU A 203 -27.01 -5.55 -21.03
N ALA A 204 -27.24 -5.31 -22.34
CA ALA A 204 -28.12 -6.11 -23.18
C ALA A 204 -27.32 -7.23 -23.84
N GLN A 205 -27.52 -8.47 -23.38
CA GLN A 205 -26.79 -9.68 -23.80
C GLN A 205 -27.61 -10.49 -24.78
N PRO A 206 -26.97 -11.22 -25.75
CA PRO A 206 -27.68 -12.19 -26.56
C PRO A 206 -28.20 -13.33 -25.68
N LEU A 207 -29.33 -13.96 -26.10
CA LEU A 207 -29.91 -15.06 -25.33
C LEU A 207 -29.00 -16.30 -25.34
N LEU A 208 -28.42 -16.63 -26.49
CA LEU A 208 -27.38 -17.67 -26.61
C LEU A 208 -26.00 -16.93 -26.57
N ARG A 209 -25.25 -17.15 -25.52
CA ARG A 209 -24.07 -16.32 -25.19
C ARG A 209 -22.97 -17.06 -24.42
N ILE A 210 -21.80 -16.49 -24.41
CA ILE A 210 -20.75 -16.83 -23.45
C ILE A 210 -21.16 -16.26 -22.09
N GLU A 211 -21.30 -17.13 -21.08
CA GLU A 211 -21.70 -16.74 -19.73
C GLU A 211 -20.50 -16.50 -18.82
N ASP A 212 -19.50 -17.39 -18.85
CA ASP A 212 -18.25 -17.29 -18.11
C ASP A 212 -17.11 -17.97 -18.84
N VAL A 213 -15.89 -17.52 -18.58
CA VAL A 213 -14.65 -18.05 -19.15
C VAL A 213 -13.63 -18.28 -18.06
N ARG A 214 -13.10 -19.51 -18.02
CA ARG A 214 -11.91 -19.84 -17.25
C ARG A 214 -10.77 -20.21 -18.18
N VAL A 215 -9.60 -19.62 -17.98
CA VAL A 215 -8.41 -19.90 -18.77
C VAL A 215 -7.25 -20.28 -17.85
N ASP A 216 -6.92 -21.55 -17.83
CA ASP A 216 -5.77 -22.07 -17.10
C ASP A 216 -4.55 -22.09 -18.05
N ALA A 217 -3.62 -21.16 -17.86
CA ALA A 217 -2.36 -21.07 -18.62
C ALA A 217 -1.22 -21.72 -17.81
N GLU A 218 -1.29 -23.03 -17.65
CA GLU A 218 -0.35 -23.80 -16.84
C GLU A 218 1.02 -23.91 -17.53
N VAL A 219 2.11 -23.81 -16.76
CA VAL A 219 3.48 -24.05 -17.24
C VAL A 219 3.90 -25.46 -16.87
N THR A 220 4.05 -26.31 -17.89
CA THR A 220 4.45 -27.71 -17.74
C THR A 220 5.97 -27.89 -17.66
N ASP A 221 6.71 -27.00 -18.35
CA ASP A 221 8.17 -26.92 -18.28
C ASP A 221 8.61 -25.45 -18.23
N VAL A 222 9.28 -25.07 -17.15
CA VAL A 222 9.78 -23.72 -16.94
C VAL A 222 11.00 -23.35 -17.81
N GLY A 223 11.59 -24.33 -18.51
CA GLY A 223 12.73 -24.11 -19.38
C GLY A 223 13.87 -23.37 -18.67
N ASN A 224 14.23 -22.18 -19.18
CA ASN A 224 15.21 -21.30 -18.55
C ASN A 224 14.56 -20.25 -17.59
N SER A 225 13.33 -20.45 -17.16
CA SER A 225 12.51 -19.53 -16.33
C SER A 225 12.08 -18.22 -17.03
N LEU A 226 12.43 -18.05 -18.30
CA LEU A 226 12.01 -16.91 -19.14
C LEU A 226 11.14 -17.36 -20.30
N THR A 227 11.44 -18.55 -20.82
CA THR A 227 10.70 -19.18 -21.94
C THR A 227 10.56 -20.64 -21.61
N GLY A 228 9.33 -21.13 -21.70
CA GLY A 228 8.99 -22.50 -21.35
C GLY A 228 7.97 -23.13 -22.27
N SER A 229 7.37 -24.22 -21.83
CA SER A 229 6.24 -24.86 -22.46
C SER A 229 5.06 -24.88 -21.49
N GLY A 230 3.87 -24.75 -22.00
CA GLY A 230 2.65 -24.73 -21.20
C GLY A 230 1.55 -25.60 -21.75
N GLN A 231 0.55 -25.78 -20.96
CA GLN A 231 -0.75 -26.36 -21.31
C GLN A 231 -1.78 -25.24 -21.15
N LEU A 232 -2.51 -24.95 -22.20
CA LEU A 232 -3.64 -24.05 -22.15
C LEU A 232 -4.92 -24.87 -22.04
N ARG A 233 -5.72 -24.59 -21.03
CA ARG A 233 -7.03 -25.17 -20.83
C ARG A 233 -8.06 -24.05 -20.73
N ILE A 234 -9.09 -24.10 -21.55
CA ILE A 234 -10.18 -23.12 -21.60
C ILE A 234 -11.48 -23.82 -21.32
N VAL A 235 -12.18 -23.37 -20.29
CA VAL A 235 -13.56 -23.79 -20.01
C VAL A 235 -14.46 -22.61 -20.28
N THR A 236 -15.36 -22.72 -21.24
CA THR A 236 -16.31 -21.69 -21.60
C THR A 236 -17.72 -22.16 -21.24
N HIS A 237 -18.33 -21.47 -20.28
CA HIS A 237 -19.74 -21.67 -19.94
C HIS A 237 -20.62 -20.96 -20.96
N VAL A 238 -21.64 -21.65 -21.47
CA VAL A 238 -22.55 -21.13 -22.49
C VAL A 238 -23.97 -21.21 -21.97
N ALA A 239 -24.68 -20.09 -22.01
CA ALA A 239 -26.08 -20.03 -21.62
C ALA A 239 -26.98 -19.83 -22.84
N ALA A 240 -28.19 -20.35 -22.71
CA ALA A 240 -29.29 -20.24 -23.69
C ALA A 240 -30.54 -19.73 -22.94
N PRO A 241 -31.63 -19.38 -23.66
CA PRO A 241 -32.88 -18.96 -23.04
C PRO A 241 -33.39 -20.00 -22.03
N HIS A 242 -33.88 -19.52 -20.90
CA HIS A 242 -34.41 -20.36 -19.84
C HIS A 242 -35.66 -21.08 -20.36
N GLY A 243 -35.74 -22.41 -20.09
CA GLY A 243 -36.88 -23.24 -20.53
C GLY A 243 -36.83 -23.72 -21.97
N GLU A 244 -35.90 -23.27 -22.77
CA GLU A 244 -35.72 -23.74 -24.15
C GLU A 244 -34.70 -24.89 -24.21
N ARG A 245 -34.86 -25.77 -25.22
CA ARG A 245 -33.87 -26.81 -25.49
C ARG A 245 -32.60 -26.18 -26.02
N PHE A 246 -31.45 -26.50 -25.42
CA PHE A 246 -30.15 -26.02 -25.89
C PHE A 246 -29.92 -26.38 -27.35
N PRO A 247 -29.53 -25.42 -28.22
CA PRO A 247 -29.33 -25.67 -29.64
C PRO A 247 -28.24 -26.73 -29.90
N SER A 248 -28.47 -27.68 -30.78
CA SER A 248 -27.49 -28.67 -31.17
C SER A 248 -26.42 -28.08 -32.10
N GLY A 249 -25.20 -28.64 -32.06
CA GLY A 249 -24.10 -28.26 -32.96
C GLY A 249 -23.43 -26.91 -32.62
N VAL A 250 -23.71 -26.38 -31.44
CA VAL A 250 -23.01 -25.16 -30.90
C VAL A 250 -21.58 -25.54 -30.51
N LYS A 251 -20.62 -24.72 -30.91
CA LYS A 251 -19.18 -24.92 -30.64
C LYS A 251 -18.54 -23.66 -30.08
N VAL A 252 -17.47 -23.84 -29.34
CA VAL A 252 -16.55 -22.79 -28.97
C VAL A 252 -15.26 -22.91 -29.74
N MET A 253 -14.79 -21.84 -30.32
CA MET A 253 -13.48 -21.72 -30.98
C MET A 253 -12.58 -20.81 -30.18
N ALA A 254 -11.33 -21.24 -30.01
CA ALA A 254 -10.33 -20.44 -29.28
C ALA A 254 -9.04 -20.25 -30.10
N THR A 255 -8.47 -19.04 -30.04
CA THR A 255 -7.18 -18.70 -30.64
C THR A 255 -6.35 -17.91 -29.65
N VAL A 256 -5.02 -18.14 -29.61
CA VAL A 256 -4.09 -17.43 -28.76
C VAL A 256 -3.36 -16.35 -29.57
N HIS A 257 -3.19 -15.20 -28.99
CA HIS A 257 -2.49 -14.06 -29.59
C HIS A 257 -1.45 -13.50 -28.65
N SER A 258 -0.30 -13.06 -29.19
CA SER A 258 0.64 -12.23 -28.46
C SER A 258 0.06 -10.82 -28.26
N ALA A 259 0.63 -10.06 -27.30
CA ALA A 259 0.15 -8.74 -26.93
C ALA A 259 0.08 -7.74 -28.13
N ASN A 260 0.83 -7.97 -29.21
CA ASN A 260 0.76 -7.17 -30.44
C ASN A 260 -0.26 -7.69 -31.47
N GLY A 261 -1.14 -8.63 -31.10
CA GLY A 261 -2.22 -9.14 -31.94
C GLY A 261 -1.84 -10.30 -32.88
N LYS A 262 -0.56 -10.72 -32.91
CA LYS A 262 -0.16 -11.85 -33.77
C LYS A 262 -0.66 -13.17 -33.18
N GLN A 263 -1.43 -13.96 -33.98
CA GLN A 263 -1.87 -15.28 -33.60
C GLN A 263 -0.68 -16.25 -33.41
N ILE A 264 -0.78 -17.07 -32.38
CA ILE A 264 0.19 -18.10 -32.02
C ILE A 264 -0.46 -19.46 -32.16
N GLY A 265 0.12 -20.30 -33.03
CA GLY A 265 -0.42 -21.64 -33.29
C GLY A 265 -1.72 -21.64 -34.11
N MET A 266 -2.43 -22.76 -34.06
CA MET A 266 -3.70 -22.99 -34.77
C MET A 266 -4.89 -22.58 -33.88
N GLN A 267 -6.05 -22.47 -34.49
CA GLN A 267 -7.33 -22.43 -33.78
C GLN A 267 -7.71 -23.82 -33.25
N HIS A 268 -8.37 -23.84 -32.11
CA HIS A 268 -8.90 -25.05 -31.50
C HIS A 268 -10.40 -24.89 -31.28
N THR A 269 -11.15 -25.99 -31.41
CA THR A 269 -12.61 -25.96 -31.30
C THR A 269 -13.09 -27.07 -30.37
N GLY A 270 -14.04 -26.77 -29.51
CA GLY A 270 -14.73 -27.75 -28.65
C GLY A 270 -16.24 -27.69 -28.84
N GLU A 271 -16.88 -28.83 -28.76
CA GLU A 271 -18.34 -28.97 -28.75
C GLU A 271 -18.88 -28.47 -27.39
N VAL A 272 -20.01 -27.75 -27.44
CA VAL A 272 -20.73 -27.38 -26.21
C VAL A 272 -21.60 -28.58 -25.80
N ALA A 273 -21.34 -29.11 -24.62
CA ALA A 273 -22.07 -30.23 -24.06
C ALA A 273 -22.62 -29.87 -22.66
N HIS A 274 -23.65 -30.59 -22.23
CA HIS A 274 -24.15 -30.47 -20.86
C HIS A 274 -23.07 -30.93 -19.87
N SER A 275 -22.80 -30.16 -18.84
CA SER A 275 -21.81 -30.49 -17.81
C SER A 275 -22.26 -31.74 -17.03
N THR A 276 -21.36 -32.70 -16.92
CA THR A 276 -21.54 -33.89 -16.07
C THR A 276 -21.12 -33.67 -14.63
N ARG A 277 -20.65 -32.47 -14.29
CA ARG A 277 -20.22 -32.08 -12.96
C ARG A 277 -21.12 -30.96 -12.35
N PRO A 278 -22.43 -31.26 -12.14
CA PRO A 278 -23.41 -30.23 -11.75
C PRO A 278 -23.17 -29.63 -10.36
N TYR A 279 -22.36 -30.28 -9.53
CA TYR A 279 -21.92 -29.73 -8.23
C TYR A 279 -20.76 -28.74 -8.34
N VAL A 280 -20.09 -28.68 -9.49
CA VAL A 280 -19.02 -27.71 -9.77
C VAL A 280 -19.49 -26.72 -10.84
N PHE A 281 -20.15 -27.21 -11.88
CA PHE A 281 -20.62 -26.39 -13.00
C PHE A 281 -22.04 -26.83 -13.41
N ALA A 282 -22.97 -25.89 -13.34
CA ALA A 282 -24.31 -26.09 -13.85
C ALA A 282 -24.40 -25.64 -15.32
N GLY A 283 -25.18 -26.37 -16.17
CA GLY A 283 -25.47 -25.93 -17.52
C GLY A 283 -24.53 -26.48 -18.59
N HIS A 284 -24.32 -25.75 -19.66
CA HIS A 284 -23.57 -26.17 -20.83
C HIS A 284 -22.17 -25.56 -20.86
N CYS A 285 -21.16 -26.36 -21.23
CA CYS A 285 -19.80 -25.87 -21.35
C CYS A 285 -19.05 -26.52 -22.51
N ALA A 286 -18.04 -25.84 -23.02
CA ALA A 286 -17.01 -26.38 -23.88
C ALA A 286 -15.68 -26.36 -23.16
N GLU A 287 -14.97 -27.48 -23.19
CA GLU A 287 -13.60 -27.58 -22.68
C GLU A 287 -12.65 -27.82 -23.85
N ILE A 288 -11.63 -26.97 -23.97
CA ILE A 288 -10.60 -27.02 -25.00
C ILE A 288 -9.25 -27.04 -24.34
N GLN A 289 -8.39 -28.00 -24.71
CA GLN A 289 -7.07 -28.11 -24.11
C GLN A 289 -6.02 -28.46 -25.16
N TRP A 290 -4.88 -27.78 -25.14
CA TRP A 290 -3.75 -28.05 -26.02
C TRP A 290 -2.42 -27.56 -25.48
N PRO A 291 -1.27 -28.18 -25.86
CA PRO A 291 0.05 -27.74 -25.47
C PRO A 291 0.48 -26.47 -26.25
N VAL A 292 1.15 -25.56 -25.60
CA VAL A 292 1.76 -24.36 -26.21
C VAL A 292 3.26 -24.36 -25.92
N LYS A 293 4.09 -24.29 -26.96
CA LYS A 293 5.54 -24.33 -26.85
C LYS A 293 6.17 -22.95 -27.06
N GLY A 294 7.30 -22.71 -26.40
CA GLY A 294 8.10 -21.50 -26.61
C GLY A 294 7.42 -20.22 -26.11
N VAL A 295 6.55 -20.33 -25.10
CA VAL A 295 5.89 -19.18 -24.50
C VAL A 295 6.86 -18.41 -23.60
N LYS A 296 6.81 -17.10 -23.67
CA LYS A 296 7.48 -16.23 -22.68
C LYS A 296 6.68 -16.26 -21.39
N LEU A 297 7.37 -16.52 -20.28
CA LEU A 297 6.74 -16.64 -18.98
C LEU A 297 6.47 -15.26 -18.37
N TRP A 298 5.36 -15.17 -17.65
CA TRP A 298 4.97 -13.97 -16.93
C TRP A 298 5.66 -13.93 -15.56
N SER A 299 6.20 -12.77 -15.17
CA SER A 299 6.65 -12.46 -13.82
C SER A 299 6.52 -10.96 -13.56
N ALA A 300 6.58 -10.52 -12.29
CA ALA A 300 6.54 -9.08 -11.96
C ALA A 300 7.70 -8.27 -12.56
N GLU A 301 8.82 -8.91 -12.91
CA GLU A 301 9.95 -8.26 -13.59
C GLU A 301 9.78 -8.24 -15.12
N LEU A 302 9.11 -9.23 -15.69
CA LEU A 302 8.88 -9.43 -17.11
C LEU A 302 7.42 -9.85 -17.36
N PRO A 303 6.46 -8.91 -17.38
CA PRO A 303 5.03 -9.21 -17.43
C PRO A 303 4.57 -9.52 -18.86
N HIS A 304 5.02 -10.65 -19.39
CA HIS A 304 4.64 -11.10 -20.73
C HIS A 304 3.20 -11.61 -20.78
N ARG A 305 2.32 -10.86 -21.41
CA ARG A 305 0.91 -11.20 -21.59
C ARG A 305 0.62 -11.73 -22.99
N TYR A 306 -0.43 -12.52 -23.03
CA TYR A 306 -1.11 -13.00 -24.24
C TYR A 306 -2.60 -12.73 -24.08
N PHE A 307 -3.36 -12.81 -25.15
CA PHE A 307 -4.80 -12.90 -25.01
C PHE A 307 -5.36 -14.08 -25.79
N VAL A 308 -6.41 -14.64 -25.26
CA VAL A 308 -7.18 -15.70 -25.89
C VAL A 308 -8.45 -15.07 -26.41
N ARG A 309 -8.69 -15.19 -27.74
CA ARG A 309 -9.97 -14.87 -28.34
C ARG A 309 -10.84 -16.10 -28.33
N ILE A 310 -12.03 -16.00 -27.78
CA ILE A 310 -13.00 -17.07 -27.61
C ILE A 310 -14.24 -16.67 -28.38
N SER A 311 -14.68 -17.54 -29.31
CA SER A 311 -15.83 -17.30 -30.18
C SER A 311 -16.82 -18.41 -30.05
N LEU A 312 -18.09 -18.08 -29.83
CA LEU A 312 -19.22 -19.00 -29.81
C LEU A 312 -19.77 -19.13 -31.25
N LEU A 313 -19.84 -20.33 -31.73
CA LEU A 313 -20.30 -20.65 -33.09
C LEU A 313 -21.65 -21.37 -33.05
N ASN A 314 -22.56 -21.02 -33.94
CA ASN A 314 -23.76 -21.83 -34.19
C ASN A 314 -23.44 -23.08 -35.01
N ALA A 315 -24.43 -23.94 -35.23
CA ALA A 315 -24.31 -25.18 -36.00
C ALA A 315 -23.75 -24.99 -37.43
N ASN A 316 -23.95 -23.82 -38.03
CA ASN A 316 -23.47 -23.45 -39.35
C ASN A 316 -22.05 -22.87 -39.35
N GLY A 317 -21.39 -22.81 -38.18
CA GLY A 317 -20.04 -22.25 -38.03
C GLY A 317 -20.00 -20.71 -38.02
N LYS A 318 -21.15 -20.02 -37.96
CA LYS A 318 -21.18 -18.55 -37.82
C LYS A 318 -20.91 -18.14 -36.37
N VAL A 319 -20.05 -17.16 -36.18
CA VAL A 319 -19.81 -16.51 -34.87
C VAL A 319 -21.08 -15.78 -34.45
N ILE A 320 -21.56 -16.08 -33.25
CA ILE A 320 -22.74 -15.45 -32.62
C ILE A 320 -22.40 -14.67 -31.41
N ASP A 321 -21.29 -14.97 -30.75
CA ASP A 321 -20.73 -14.20 -29.65
C ASP A 321 -19.22 -14.36 -29.58
N SER A 322 -18.51 -13.41 -29.01
CA SER A 322 -17.06 -13.56 -28.78
C SER A 322 -16.56 -12.62 -27.65
N THR A 323 -15.45 -13.03 -27.06
CA THR A 323 -14.75 -12.22 -26.05
C THR A 323 -13.24 -12.45 -26.13
N GLU A 324 -12.48 -11.60 -25.46
CA GLU A 324 -11.04 -11.70 -25.32
C GLU A 324 -10.68 -11.76 -23.83
N GLN A 325 -9.82 -12.72 -23.46
CA GLN A 325 -9.30 -12.85 -22.10
C GLN A 325 -7.77 -12.72 -22.12
N TRP A 326 -7.25 -11.73 -21.36
CA TRP A 326 -5.82 -11.59 -21.14
C TRP A 326 -5.30 -12.64 -20.17
N ILE A 327 -4.13 -13.21 -20.46
CA ILE A 327 -3.49 -14.27 -19.68
C ILE A 327 -1.98 -14.09 -19.61
N GLY A 328 -1.35 -14.78 -18.66
CA GLY A 328 0.11 -14.94 -18.58
C GLY A 328 0.46 -16.38 -18.18
N PHE A 329 1.42 -16.98 -18.88
CA PHE A 329 1.93 -18.29 -18.51
C PHE A 329 2.88 -18.17 -17.33
N ARG A 330 2.51 -18.76 -16.19
CA ARG A 330 3.35 -18.79 -14.99
C ARG A 330 3.08 -20.06 -14.18
N ARG A 331 4.06 -20.45 -13.36
CA ARG A 331 3.91 -21.49 -12.34
C ARG A 331 4.26 -20.94 -10.98
N VAL A 332 3.40 -21.13 -10.01
CA VAL A 332 3.59 -20.80 -8.59
C VAL A 332 3.66 -22.10 -7.80
N GLU A 333 4.68 -22.27 -6.99
CA GLU A 333 4.89 -23.50 -6.22
C GLU A 333 5.69 -23.23 -4.95
N ILE A 334 5.52 -24.07 -3.95
CA ILE A 334 6.38 -24.08 -2.75
C ILE A 334 7.27 -25.34 -2.84
N VAL A 335 8.58 -25.12 -2.85
CA VAL A 335 9.58 -26.19 -2.91
C VAL A 335 10.60 -25.96 -1.81
N ASP A 336 10.86 -26.99 -0.99
CA ASP A 336 11.80 -26.96 0.15
C ASP A 336 11.55 -25.77 1.11
N GLY A 337 10.27 -25.36 1.23
CA GLY A 337 9.83 -24.25 2.08
C GLY A 337 10.14 -22.86 1.53
N ASP A 338 10.41 -22.74 0.23
CA ASP A 338 10.52 -21.46 -0.48
C ASP A 338 9.40 -21.32 -1.51
N LEU A 339 8.85 -20.12 -1.64
CA LEU A 339 7.93 -19.76 -2.72
C LEU A 339 8.71 -19.51 -4.00
N LEU A 340 8.34 -20.23 -5.04
CA LEU A 340 8.92 -20.10 -6.37
C LEU A 340 7.88 -19.59 -7.37
N VAL A 341 8.33 -18.73 -8.27
CA VAL A 341 7.61 -18.39 -9.51
C VAL A 341 8.49 -18.83 -10.67
N ASN A 342 7.94 -19.62 -11.60
CA ASN A 342 8.67 -20.17 -12.74
C ASN A 342 9.98 -20.86 -12.35
N GLY A 343 9.98 -21.60 -11.24
CA GLY A 343 11.14 -22.31 -10.71
C GLY A 343 12.24 -21.42 -10.11
N LYS A 344 11.96 -20.13 -9.85
CA LYS A 344 12.88 -19.19 -9.17
C LYS A 344 12.30 -18.72 -7.87
N ARG A 345 13.13 -18.76 -6.82
CA ARG A 345 12.81 -18.11 -5.55
C ARG A 345 12.65 -16.62 -5.78
N ILE A 346 11.54 -16.05 -5.34
CA ILE A 346 11.28 -14.61 -5.39
C ILE A 346 11.41 -13.99 -4.00
N MET A 347 11.68 -12.68 -3.96
CA MET A 347 11.55 -11.86 -2.75
C MET A 347 10.30 -10.99 -2.91
N VAL A 348 9.48 -10.96 -1.89
CA VAL A 348 8.29 -10.11 -1.82
C VAL A 348 8.71 -8.74 -1.29
N GLN A 349 8.81 -7.78 -2.18
CA GLN A 349 9.07 -6.36 -1.92
C GLN A 349 7.72 -5.65 -1.97
N GLY A 350 6.86 -5.94 -0.99
CA GLY A 350 5.43 -5.66 -1.03
C GLY A 350 4.99 -4.47 -0.21
N VAL A 351 3.79 -4.00 -0.52
CA VAL A 351 3.00 -3.04 0.26
C VAL A 351 1.55 -3.53 0.37
N ASN A 352 0.88 -3.19 1.46
CA ASN A 352 -0.56 -3.31 1.60
C ASN A 352 -1.23 -2.10 0.92
N ARG A 353 -2.41 -2.26 0.33
CA ARG A 353 -3.08 -1.18 -0.39
C ARG A 353 -4.59 -1.21 -0.19
N HIS A 354 -5.12 -0.11 0.28
CA HIS A 354 -6.55 0.21 0.27
C HIS A 354 -6.95 1.04 -0.97
N ASP A 355 -8.23 0.91 -1.41
CA ASP A 355 -8.84 1.85 -2.36
C ASP A 355 -9.15 3.16 -1.63
N HIS A 356 -8.39 4.21 -1.91
CA HIS A 356 -8.58 5.53 -1.32
C HIS A 356 -8.18 6.68 -2.26
N HIS A 357 -8.95 7.75 -2.21
CA HIS A 357 -8.62 9.03 -2.83
C HIS A 357 -9.04 10.19 -1.91
N PRO A 358 -8.20 11.21 -1.69
CA PRO A 358 -8.49 12.26 -0.70
C PRO A 358 -9.78 13.05 -0.96
N ASP A 359 -10.22 13.15 -2.19
CA ASP A 359 -11.41 13.91 -2.58
C ASP A 359 -12.63 13.03 -2.88
N ARG A 360 -12.44 11.71 -3.07
CA ARG A 360 -13.51 10.78 -3.49
C ARG A 360 -13.66 9.56 -2.59
N GLY A 361 -12.92 9.51 -1.49
CA GLY A 361 -12.96 8.37 -0.57
C GLY A 361 -12.67 7.05 -1.27
N LYS A 362 -13.59 6.09 -1.19
CA LYS A 362 -13.46 4.74 -1.77
C LYS A 362 -13.76 4.69 -3.28
N ALA A 363 -14.23 5.79 -3.88
CA ALA A 363 -14.52 5.86 -5.31
C ALA A 363 -13.24 6.21 -6.11
N VAL A 364 -12.40 5.22 -6.38
CA VAL A 364 -11.16 5.36 -7.15
C VAL A 364 -11.40 5.16 -8.65
N THR A 365 -10.67 5.89 -9.47
CA THR A 365 -10.70 5.77 -10.93
C THR A 365 -9.63 4.81 -11.43
N VAL A 366 -9.73 4.40 -12.70
CA VAL A 366 -8.67 3.61 -13.36
C VAL A 366 -7.34 4.35 -13.36
N GLN A 367 -7.36 5.69 -13.47
CA GLN A 367 -6.14 6.48 -13.46
C GLN A 367 -5.50 6.49 -12.07
N ASP A 368 -6.28 6.63 -11.00
CA ASP A 368 -5.76 6.57 -9.63
C ASP A 368 -5.08 5.22 -9.35
N MET A 369 -5.72 4.13 -9.76
CA MET A 369 -5.15 2.78 -9.64
C MET A 369 -3.86 2.61 -10.44
N ARG A 370 -3.80 3.18 -11.65
CA ARG A 370 -2.60 3.15 -12.48
C ARG A 370 -1.47 3.98 -11.88
N ASP A 371 -1.78 5.14 -11.33
CA ASP A 371 -0.82 6.03 -10.68
C ASP A 371 -0.21 5.36 -9.43
N ASP A 372 -1.03 4.65 -8.63
CA ASP A 372 -0.56 3.82 -7.52
C ASP A 372 0.47 2.78 -8.01
N VAL A 373 0.11 1.97 -9.01
CA VAL A 373 1.00 0.90 -9.52
C VAL A 373 2.27 1.46 -10.17
N VAL A 374 2.16 2.55 -10.92
CA VAL A 374 3.32 3.25 -11.50
C VAL A 374 4.26 3.74 -10.40
N ALA A 375 3.75 4.40 -9.37
CA ALA A 375 4.53 4.86 -8.23
C ALA A 375 5.17 3.69 -7.46
N MET A 376 4.46 2.59 -7.23
CA MET A 376 5.02 1.37 -6.66
C MET A 376 6.23 0.86 -7.46
N LYS A 377 6.09 0.73 -8.78
CA LYS A 377 7.17 0.29 -9.68
C LYS A 377 8.37 1.24 -9.67
N GLN A 378 8.14 2.54 -9.64
CA GLN A 378 9.19 3.57 -9.57
C GLN A 378 10.02 3.48 -8.29
N HIS A 379 9.43 2.95 -7.21
CA HIS A 379 10.08 2.74 -5.93
C HIS A 379 10.49 1.29 -5.66
N SER A 380 10.59 0.47 -6.73
CA SER A 380 11.06 -0.92 -6.67
C SER A 380 10.16 -1.86 -5.86
N VAL A 381 8.89 -1.53 -5.66
CA VAL A 381 7.86 -2.45 -5.15
C VAL A 381 7.52 -3.45 -6.26
N ASN A 382 7.45 -4.74 -5.92
CA ASN A 382 7.14 -5.82 -6.85
C ASN A 382 5.90 -6.63 -6.50
N ALA A 383 5.27 -6.35 -5.35
CA ALA A 383 4.10 -7.06 -4.86
C ALA A 383 3.13 -6.12 -4.14
N VAL A 384 1.85 -6.47 -4.17
CA VAL A 384 0.79 -5.77 -3.45
C VAL A 384 -0.16 -6.78 -2.81
N ARG A 385 -0.56 -6.53 -1.56
CA ARG A 385 -1.70 -7.21 -0.93
C ARG A 385 -2.90 -6.28 -1.04
N CYS A 386 -4.00 -6.80 -1.60
CA CYS A 386 -5.27 -6.10 -1.69
C CYS A 386 -5.93 -6.08 -0.32
N SER A 387 -5.46 -5.23 0.56
CA SER A 387 -5.95 -5.11 1.94
C SER A 387 -7.25 -4.31 1.99
N HIS A 388 -8.33 -4.79 2.64
CA HIS A 388 -8.52 -6.19 3.01
C HIS A 388 -9.78 -6.69 2.29
N TYR A 389 -9.74 -6.59 0.95
CA TYR A 389 -10.87 -6.91 0.07
C TYR A 389 -10.45 -6.98 -1.40
N PRO A 390 -11.23 -7.64 -2.27
CA PRO A 390 -10.95 -7.66 -3.69
C PRO A 390 -11.05 -6.25 -4.28
N ASN A 391 -9.95 -5.75 -4.84
CA ASN A 391 -9.94 -4.43 -5.49
C ASN A 391 -10.79 -4.43 -6.77
N ASP A 392 -10.97 -3.27 -7.39
CA ASP A 392 -11.60 -3.19 -8.72
C ASP A 392 -10.85 -4.11 -9.70
N PRO A 393 -11.53 -4.93 -10.52
CA PRO A 393 -10.85 -5.88 -11.41
C PRO A 393 -9.88 -5.19 -12.39
N ARG A 394 -10.11 -3.92 -12.73
CA ARG A 394 -9.19 -3.13 -13.56
C ARG A 394 -7.84 -2.87 -12.87
N PHE A 395 -7.79 -2.87 -11.53
CA PHE A 395 -6.53 -2.83 -10.78
C PHE A 395 -5.69 -4.07 -11.04
N LEU A 396 -6.31 -5.25 -11.04
CA LEU A 396 -5.63 -6.51 -11.35
C LEU A 396 -5.12 -6.54 -12.80
N GLU A 397 -5.90 -6.01 -13.76
CA GLU A 397 -5.47 -5.85 -15.16
C GLU A 397 -4.21 -4.96 -15.26
N ILE A 398 -4.13 -3.89 -14.47
CA ILE A 398 -2.97 -3.00 -14.39
C ILE A 398 -1.77 -3.74 -13.77
N CYS A 399 -1.99 -4.54 -12.73
CA CYS A 399 -0.96 -5.40 -12.12
C CYS A 399 -0.44 -6.46 -13.10
N ASP A 400 -1.31 -7.07 -13.90
CA ASP A 400 -0.94 -7.99 -14.98
C ASP A 400 -0.05 -7.31 -16.04
N GLU A 401 -0.37 -6.07 -16.39
CA GLU A 401 0.32 -5.27 -17.39
C GLU A 401 1.66 -4.74 -16.94
N LEU A 402 1.71 -4.11 -15.77
CA LEU A 402 2.90 -3.42 -15.27
C LEU A 402 3.82 -4.36 -14.48
N GLY A 403 3.32 -5.51 -14.06
CA GLY A 403 4.06 -6.54 -13.36
C GLY A 403 4.14 -6.31 -11.84
N LEU A 404 3.09 -6.64 -11.12
CA LEU A 404 3.09 -6.81 -9.66
C LEU A 404 2.59 -8.22 -9.31
N TYR A 405 3.19 -8.86 -8.32
CA TYR A 405 2.60 -10.03 -7.66
C TYR A 405 1.47 -9.54 -6.76
N VAL A 406 0.35 -10.24 -6.79
CA VAL A 406 -0.85 -9.88 -6.02
C VAL A 406 -1.19 -10.98 -5.03
N VAL A 407 -1.44 -10.58 -3.79
CA VAL A 407 -2.26 -11.34 -2.84
C VAL A 407 -3.66 -10.75 -2.92
N ASP A 408 -4.58 -11.48 -3.54
CA ASP A 408 -5.98 -11.06 -3.64
C ASP A 408 -6.73 -11.59 -2.43
N GLU A 409 -7.42 -10.68 -1.72
CA GLU A 409 -7.94 -10.96 -0.39
C GLU A 409 -9.46 -10.83 -0.33
N ALA A 410 -10.10 -11.81 0.30
CA ALA A 410 -11.55 -11.81 0.51
C ALA A 410 -11.95 -10.65 1.45
N ASN A 411 -13.09 -10.03 1.15
CA ASN A 411 -13.67 -8.95 1.96
C ASN A 411 -14.19 -9.47 3.30
N ILE A 412 -13.27 -9.87 4.18
CA ILE A 412 -13.54 -10.45 5.49
C ILE A 412 -12.55 -9.86 6.48
N GLU A 413 -13.07 -9.03 7.38
CA GLU A 413 -12.38 -8.58 8.58
C GLU A 413 -13.40 -8.38 9.69
N SER A 414 -13.09 -8.89 10.87
CA SER A 414 -13.96 -8.78 12.05
C SER A 414 -13.16 -8.34 13.27
N HIS A 415 -12.38 -7.27 13.12
CA HIS A 415 -11.37 -6.84 14.07
C HIS A 415 -11.91 -6.65 15.49
N ALA A 416 -13.00 -5.93 15.67
CA ALA A 416 -13.63 -5.74 16.99
C ALA A 416 -14.17 -7.05 17.61
N TRP A 417 -14.38 -8.11 16.80
CA TRP A 417 -14.94 -9.41 17.20
C TRP A 417 -14.07 -10.59 16.78
N ILE A 418 -12.80 -10.40 16.70
CA ILE A 418 -11.75 -11.17 16.02
C ILE A 418 -11.89 -12.70 16.06
N THR A 419 -12.31 -13.29 17.18
CA THR A 419 -12.43 -14.75 17.33
C THR A 419 -13.86 -15.25 17.42
N SER A 420 -14.86 -14.37 17.46
CA SER A 420 -16.25 -14.76 17.70
C SER A 420 -16.98 -15.21 16.45
N LEU A 421 -16.90 -14.39 15.38
CA LEU A 421 -17.77 -14.58 14.21
C LEU A 421 -17.36 -15.77 13.35
N CYS A 422 -16.09 -16.12 13.28
CA CYS A 422 -15.63 -17.30 12.54
C CYS A 422 -16.12 -18.63 13.13
N HIS A 423 -16.67 -18.63 14.34
CA HIS A 423 -17.30 -19.77 14.98
C HIS A 423 -18.84 -19.71 14.98
N ASP A 424 -19.42 -18.56 14.60
CA ASP A 424 -20.87 -18.39 14.53
C ASP A 424 -21.43 -19.00 13.24
N SER A 425 -22.36 -19.93 13.39
CA SER A 425 -23.01 -20.60 12.26
C SER A 425 -23.83 -19.65 11.38
N ALA A 426 -24.32 -18.53 11.93
CA ALA A 426 -25.09 -17.52 11.20
C ALA A 426 -24.27 -16.81 10.14
N TYR A 427 -22.94 -16.68 10.32
CA TYR A 427 -22.04 -16.03 9.36
C TYR A 427 -21.36 -17.00 8.38
N ARG A 428 -21.56 -18.32 8.49
CA ARG A 428 -20.87 -19.32 7.64
C ARG A 428 -21.07 -19.08 6.15
N ALA A 429 -22.28 -18.77 5.72
CA ALA A 429 -22.59 -18.50 4.31
C ALA A 429 -21.84 -17.26 3.81
N THR A 430 -21.68 -16.25 4.64
CA THR A 430 -20.95 -15.02 4.36
C THR A 430 -19.47 -15.30 4.03
N TRP A 431 -18.77 -16.07 4.87
CA TRP A 431 -17.36 -16.44 4.61
C TRP A 431 -17.19 -17.15 3.28
N LEU A 432 -17.96 -18.23 3.05
CA LEU A 432 -17.85 -19.02 1.83
C LEU A 432 -18.22 -18.24 0.58
N SER A 433 -19.26 -17.40 0.64
CA SER A 433 -19.68 -16.58 -0.49
C SER A 433 -18.61 -15.55 -0.87
N ARG A 434 -17.99 -14.88 0.10
CA ARG A 434 -16.97 -13.85 -0.15
C ARG A 434 -15.71 -14.44 -0.77
N VAL A 435 -15.20 -15.54 -0.22
CA VAL A 435 -14.02 -16.23 -0.76
C VAL A 435 -14.29 -16.79 -2.14
N SER A 436 -15.40 -17.54 -2.33
CA SER A 436 -15.67 -18.17 -3.62
C SER A 436 -15.91 -17.16 -4.74
N ARG A 437 -16.67 -16.09 -4.47
CA ARG A 437 -16.96 -15.04 -5.46
C ARG A 437 -15.71 -14.26 -5.87
N MET A 438 -14.78 -13.98 -4.93
CA MET A 438 -13.47 -13.40 -5.25
C MET A 438 -12.71 -14.28 -6.25
N VAL A 439 -12.54 -15.55 -5.91
CA VAL A 439 -11.79 -16.50 -6.76
C VAL A 439 -12.45 -16.69 -8.13
N GLU A 440 -13.78 -16.79 -8.17
CA GLU A 440 -14.53 -16.92 -9.44
C GLU A 440 -14.39 -15.68 -10.31
N ARG A 441 -14.33 -14.47 -9.73
CA ARG A 441 -14.13 -13.23 -10.49
C ARG A 441 -12.72 -13.15 -11.06
N ASP A 442 -11.69 -13.42 -10.24
CA ASP A 442 -10.32 -13.03 -10.51
C ASP A 442 -9.41 -14.19 -10.97
N LYS A 443 -9.99 -15.37 -11.20
CA LYS A 443 -9.30 -16.63 -11.57
C LYS A 443 -8.35 -16.55 -12.76
N ASN A 444 -8.55 -15.59 -13.69
CA ASN A 444 -7.77 -15.52 -14.93
C ASN A 444 -6.55 -14.57 -14.84
N HIS A 445 -6.37 -13.83 -13.74
CA HIS A 445 -5.27 -12.86 -13.59
C HIS A 445 -3.93 -13.55 -13.29
N PRO A 446 -2.89 -13.40 -14.14
CA PRO A 446 -1.57 -13.97 -13.86
C PRO A 446 -0.85 -13.28 -12.70
N SER A 447 -1.16 -12.03 -12.37
CA SER A 447 -0.59 -11.31 -11.24
C SER A 447 -0.97 -11.91 -9.88
N VAL A 448 -2.18 -12.45 -9.75
CA VAL A 448 -2.64 -13.11 -8.51
C VAL A 448 -1.86 -14.41 -8.31
N ILE A 449 -0.98 -14.43 -7.30
CA ILE A 449 -0.16 -15.61 -6.96
C ILE A 449 -0.61 -16.29 -5.67
N MET A 450 -1.39 -15.59 -4.84
CA MET A 450 -1.96 -16.08 -3.60
C MET A 450 -3.42 -15.64 -3.47
N TRP A 451 -4.25 -16.54 -2.95
CA TRP A 451 -5.59 -16.25 -2.49
C TRP A 451 -5.58 -16.08 -0.98
N SER A 452 -6.06 -14.97 -0.47
CA SER A 452 -6.15 -14.71 0.97
C SER A 452 -7.59 -14.86 1.46
N LEU A 453 -7.75 -15.52 2.60
CA LEU A 453 -9.06 -15.84 3.17
C LEU A 453 -9.67 -14.68 3.98
N GLY A 454 -8.99 -13.55 4.08
CA GLY A 454 -9.37 -12.38 4.84
C GLY A 454 -8.26 -11.87 5.73
N ASN A 455 -8.61 -10.98 6.65
CA ASN A 455 -7.74 -10.33 7.61
C ASN A 455 -8.37 -10.39 9.00
N GLU A 456 -7.56 -10.45 10.06
CA GLU A 456 -7.90 -10.27 11.48
C GLU A 456 -9.29 -10.76 11.92
N SER A 457 -9.63 -11.98 11.51
CA SER A 457 -10.96 -12.59 11.73
C SER A 457 -10.87 -13.91 12.49
N GLY A 458 -9.81 -14.07 13.31
CA GLY A 458 -9.56 -15.28 14.08
C GLY A 458 -9.26 -16.50 13.21
N TYR A 459 -9.46 -17.69 13.74
CA TYR A 459 -9.29 -18.94 13.00
C TYR A 459 -10.29 -19.99 13.45
N GLY A 460 -11.05 -20.51 12.50
CA GLY A 460 -12.07 -21.54 12.75
C GLY A 460 -12.32 -22.42 11.53
N ASN A 461 -13.24 -23.38 11.67
CA ASN A 461 -13.60 -24.35 10.63
C ASN A 461 -14.15 -23.71 9.34
N VAL A 462 -14.64 -22.49 9.39
CA VAL A 462 -15.07 -21.76 8.17
C VAL A 462 -13.88 -21.41 7.26
N HIS A 463 -12.72 -21.12 7.84
CA HIS A 463 -11.49 -20.87 7.09
C HIS A 463 -10.96 -22.16 6.45
N ASP A 464 -10.98 -23.29 7.18
CA ASP A 464 -10.60 -24.60 6.63
C ASP A 464 -11.51 -25.01 5.48
N ALA A 465 -12.82 -24.77 5.61
CA ALA A 465 -13.80 -25.06 4.56
C ALA A 465 -13.57 -24.18 3.31
N ALA A 466 -13.34 -22.88 3.52
CA ALA A 466 -13.03 -21.96 2.44
C ALA A 466 -11.72 -22.34 1.72
N ALA A 467 -10.66 -22.65 2.46
CA ALA A 467 -9.40 -23.13 1.92
C ALA A 467 -9.55 -24.43 1.12
N ALA A 468 -10.31 -25.38 1.64
CA ALA A 468 -10.59 -26.64 0.94
C ALA A 468 -11.33 -26.40 -0.38
N TRP A 469 -12.28 -25.46 -0.39
CA TRP A 469 -12.98 -25.07 -1.62
C TRP A 469 -12.01 -24.43 -2.63
N VAL A 470 -11.18 -23.46 -2.18
CA VAL A 470 -10.17 -22.81 -3.03
C VAL A 470 -9.22 -23.85 -3.64
N ARG A 471 -8.66 -24.75 -2.84
CA ARG A 471 -7.75 -25.80 -3.34
C ARG A 471 -8.41 -26.73 -4.35
N SER A 472 -9.70 -27.01 -4.19
CA SER A 472 -10.47 -27.80 -5.15
C SER A 472 -10.75 -27.03 -6.44
N TYR A 473 -11.06 -25.76 -6.34
CA TYR A 473 -11.42 -24.92 -7.47
C TYR A 473 -10.18 -24.46 -8.25
N ASP A 474 -9.18 -23.91 -7.57
CA ASP A 474 -7.95 -23.39 -8.17
C ASP A 474 -6.68 -23.90 -7.45
N PRO A 475 -6.18 -25.07 -7.78
CA PRO A 475 -4.96 -25.61 -7.20
C PRO A 475 -3.67 -24.96 -7.74
N SER A 476 -3.77 -24.01 -8.66
CA SER A 476 -2.61 -23.36 -9.31
C SER A 476 -2.01 -22.21 -8.50
N ARG A 477 -2.69 -21.79 -7.42
CA ARG A 477 -2.28 -20.74 -6.51
C ARG A 477 -2.23 -21.23 -5.08
N ILE A 478 -1.38 -20.60 -4.27
CA ILE A 478 -1.26 -20.90 -2.83
C ILE A 478 -2.24 -20.09 -2.01
N ILE A 479 -2.52 -20.54 -0.81
CA ILE A 479 -3.44 -19.89 0.12
C ILE A 479 -2.64 -19.16 1.18
N HIS A 480 -3.08 -17.93 1.46
CA HIS A 480 -2.57 -17.04 2.49
C HIS A 480 -3.66 -16.80 3.52
N TYR A 481 -3.33 -16.87 4.81
CA TYR A 481 -4.17 -16.40 5.90
C TYR A 481 -3.36 -16.29 7.19
N GLU A 482 -3.22 -15.08 7.76
CA GLU A 482 -2.43 -14.81 8.95
C GLU A 482 -3.11 -15.32 10.23
N GLY A 483 -4.45 -15.23 10.33
CA GLY A 483 -5.20 -15.68 11.50
C GLY A 483 -4.96 -17.15 11.85
N ALA A 484 -4.67 -17.98 10.85
CA ALA A 484 -4.37 -19.39 11.05
C ALA A 484 -3.04 -19.66 11.79
N ILE A 485 -2.14 -18.66 11.83
CA ILE A 485 -0.82 -18.80 12.51
C ILE A 485 -0.68 -17.86 13.72
N PHE A 486 -1.65 -17.01 13.98
CA PHE A 486 -1.56 -15.99 15.03
C PHE A 486 -1.44 -16.61 16.43
N HIS A 487 -2.26 -17.62 16.74
CA HIS A 487 -2.25 -18.33 18.02
C HIS A 487 -1.75 -19.77 17.91
N THR A 488 -1.09 -20.13 16.81
CA THR A 488 -0.65 -21.50 16.56
C THR A 488 0.88 -21.55 16.40
N ASN A 489 1.42 -22.76 16.32
CA ASN A 489 2.81 -22.98 16.03
C ASN A 489 3.10 -22.72 14.54
N TRP A 490 4.10 -21.90 14.22
CA TRP A 490 4.50 -21.58 12.85
C TRP A 490 5.01 -22.77 12.05
N PHE A 491 5.39 -23.88 12.68
CA PHE A 491 5.93 -25.04 11.98
C PHE A 491 4.85 -25.98 11.43
N ASP A 492 3.78 -26.20 12.17
CA ASP A 492 2.71 -27.16 11.83
C ASP A 492 1.29 -26.64 12.06
N GLY A 493 1.13 -25.48 12.68
CA GLY A 493 -0.18 -24.88 12.91
C GLY A 493 -0.79 -24.27 11.64
N GLY A 494 -2.13 -24.29 11.55
CA GLY A 494 -2.90 -23.62 10.50
C GLY A 494 -2.72 -24.15 9.07
N MET A 495 -2.09 -25.30 8.86
CA MET A 495 -1.80 -25.85 7.52
C MET A 495 -3.04 -26.14 6.69
N ALA A 496 -4.20 -26.29 7.31
CA ALA A 496 -5.45 -26.46 6.60
C ALA A 496 -5.86 -25.18 5.85
N ALA A 497 -5.57 -24.01 6.41
CA ALA A 497 -6.02 -22.71 5.91
C ALA A 497 -4.93 -21.86 5.26
N THR A 498 -3.63 -22.14 5.46
CA THR A 498 -2.55 -21.33 4.87
C THR A 498 -1.34 -22.15 4.45
N ASP A 499 -0.80 -21.86 3.28
CA ASP A 499 0.40 -22.47 2.71
C ASP A 499 1.67 -21.67 3.03
N VAL A 500 1.53 -20.49 3.65
CA VAL A 500 2.63 -19.60 4.04
C VAL A 500 2.55 -19.28 5.54
N VAL A 501 3.66 -18.98 6.15
CA VAL A 501 3.72 -18.36 7.48
C VAL A 501 3.72 -16.86 7.27
N ALA A 502 2.61 -16.21 7.60
CA ALA A 502 2.33 -14.81 7.29
C ALA A 502 2.09 -14.00 8.58
N PRO A 503 3.13 -13.79 9.44
CA PRO A 503 2.94 -13.06 10.68
C PRO A 503 2.84 -11.56 10.43
N MET A 504 2.11 -10.86 11.32
CA MET A 504 2.09 -9.41 11.43
C MET A 504 3.18 -8.93 12.38
N TYR A 505 3.89 -7.87 12.02
CA TYR A 505 4.79 -7.07 12.84
C TYR A 505 5.78 -7.86 13.72
N SER A 506 6.14 -9.06 13.32
CA SER A 506 7.02 -9.92 14.11
C SER A 506 8.42 -9.36 14.24
N PRO A 507 9.06 -9.46 15.45
CA PRO A 507 10.44 -9.04 15.64
C PRO A 507 11.43 -9.81 14.77
N ILE A 508 12.51 -9.15 14.36
CA ILE A 508 13.59 -9.73 13.54
C ILE A 508 14.10 -11.05 14.12
N ALA A 509 14.29 -11.13 15.44
CA ALA A 509 14.77 -12.34 16.11
C ALA A 509 13.82 -13.54 15.95
N ALA A 510 12.51 -13.31 15.95
CA ALA A 510 11.51 -14.36 15.79
C ALA A 510 11.51 -14.94 14.38
N ILE A 511 11.51 -14.07 13.36
CA ILE A 511 11.53 -14.52 11.96
C ILE A 511 12.85 -15.21 11.62
N GLU A 512 13.99 -14.72 12.14
CA GLU A 512 15.31 -15.33 11.97
C GLU A 512 15.37 -16.73 12.60
N MET A 513 14.81 -16.89 13.80
CA MET A 513 14.69 -18.19 14.48
C MET A 513 13.91 -19.20 13.64
N TYR A 514 12.77 -18.78 13.07
CA TYR A 514 11.98 -19.63 12.17
C TYR A 514 12.76 -20.03 10.94
N GLY A 515 13.37 -19.07 10.23
CA GLY A 515 14.10 -19.33 8.98
C GLY A 515 15.32 -20.24 9.17
N LYS A 516 16.03 -20.17 10.30
CA LYS A 516 17.15 -21.04 10.65
C LYS A 516 16.73 -22.45 11.08
N SER A 517 15.46 -22.68 11.35
CA SER A 517 14.98 -23.98 11.82
C SER A 517 14.93 -25.02 10.69
N LYS A 518 15.41 -26.23 10.98
CA LYS A 518 15.27 -27.39 10.09
C LYS A 518 13.85 -27.95 10.02
N LYS A 519 12.95 -27.50 10.92
CA LYS A 519 11.53 -27.91 10.93
C LYS A 519 10.69 -27.09 9.95
N ARG A 520 11.24 -26.04 9.36
CA ARG A 520 10.56 -25.16 8.41
C ARG A 520 10.14 -25.94 7.15
N VAL A 521 8.86 -25.87 6.81
CA VAL A 521 8.27 -26.49 5.59
C VAL A 521 7.53 -25.49 4.73
N ARG A 522 7.28 -24.28 5.25
CA ARG A 522 6.58 -23.19 4.55
C ARG A 522 7.48 -21.98 4.42
N PRO A 523 7.34 -21.16 3.37
CA PRO A 523 7.98 -19.85 3.31
C PRO A 523 7.39 -18.91 4.38
N LEU A 524 8.19 -18.02 4.93
CA LEU A 524 7.72 -16.92 5.75
C LEU A 524 7.70 -15.64 4.90
N ILE A 525 6.51 -15.06 4.79
CA ILE A 525 6.25 -13.79 4.10
C ILE A 525 5.38 -12.97 5.04
N MET A 526 5.91 -11.90 5.61
CA MET A 526 5.13 -11.08 6.55
C MET A 526 3.96 -10.42 5.82
N CYS A 527 2.73 -10.67 6.26
CA CYS A 527 1.56 -10.02 5.68
C CYS A 527 1.56 -8.53 5.99
N GLU A 528 2.11 -8.14 7.16
CA GLU A 528 2.28 -6.77 7.56
C GLU A 528 3.57 -6.60 8.36
N TYR A 529 4.33 -5.55 8.06
CA TYR A 529 5.51 -5.17 8.83
C TYR A 529 5.88 -3.70 8.58
N SER A 530 6.77 -3.17 9.41
CA SER A 530 7.32 -1.81 9.25
C SER A 530 6.23 -0.75 9.11
N HIS A 531 5.29 -0.73 10.08
CA HIS A 531 4.16 0.20 10.13
C HIS A 531 4.60 1.65 9.88
N ALA A 532 4.02 2.30 8.86
CA ALA A 532 4.55 3.55 8.30
C ALA A 532 3.94 4.83 8.90
N MET A 533 3.27 4.72 10.03
CA MET A 533 2.56 5.83 10.67
C MET A 533 3.50 6.97 11.04
N GLY A 534 3.31 8.13 10.43
CA GLY A 534 4.09 9.33 10.64
C GLY A 534 5.58 9.17 10.33
N ASN A 535 6.47 9.67 11.18
CA ASN A 535 7.92 9.55 11.03
C ASN A 535 8.38 8.15 11.49
N SER A 536 8.34 7.19 10.61
CA SER A 536 8.45 5.76 10.88
C SER A 536 9.46 5.02 10.00
N ASN A 537 9.30 3.68 9.91
CA ASN A 537 10.10 2.73 9.12
C ASN A 537 11.57 2.66 9.53
N GLY A 538 11.84 2.80 10.83
CA GLY A 538 13.14 2.49 11.41
C GLY A 538 13.49 1.00 11.27
N SER A 539 14.78 0.67 11.24
CA SER A 539 15.30 -0.69 11.15
C SER A 539 14.89 -1.51 9.91
N LEU A 540 14.33 -0.86 8.87
CA LEU A 540 13.92 -1.54 7.64
C LEU A 540 15.09 -2.27 6.97
N SER A 541 16.27 -1.67 6.95
CA SER A 541 17.50 -2.30 6.42
C SER A 541 17.97 -3.51 7.26
N ASP A 542 17.71 -3.52 8.57
CA ASP A 542 17.98 -4.66 9.44
C ASP A 542 17.07 -5.85 9.11
N TYR A 543 15.77 -5.63 8.89
CA TYR A 543 14.84 -6.65 8.39
C TYR A 543 15.33 -7.23 7.06
N TRP A 544 15.66 -6.36 6.09
CA TRP A 544 16.07 -6.82 4.76
C TRP A 544 17.39 -7.56 4.75
N LYS A 545 18.30 -7.24 5.68
CA LYS A 545 19.50 -8.04 5.87
C LYS A 545 19.16 -9.48 6.29
N VAL A 546 18.22 -9.65 7.20
CA VAL A 546 17.79 -10.97 7.67
C VAL A 546 17.01 -11.72 6.59
N PHE A 547 16.13 -11.05 5.84
CA PHE A 547 15.42 -11.64 4.70
C PHE A 547 16.39 -12.12 3.59
N ASP A 548 17.42 -11.32 3.27
CA ASP A 548 18.41 -11.67 2.25
C ASP A 548 19.35 -12.82 2.68
N ASP A 549 19.69 -12.92 3.97
CA ASP A 549 20.69 -13.83 4.50
C ASP A 549 20.10 -15.15 5.03
N THR A 550 18.80 -15.24 5.29
CA THR A 550 18.16 -16.39 5.94
C THR A 550 17.26 -17.16 4.97
N PRO A 551 17.48 -18.48 4.76
CA PRO A 551 16.60 -19.31 3.93
C PRO A 551 15.16 -19.33 4.43
N GLY A 552 14.19 -19.39 3.50
CA GLY A 552 12.77 -19.46 3.81
C GLY A 552 12.12 -18.15 4.25
N LEU A 553 12.90 -17.07 4.43
CA LEU A 553 12.37 -15.73 4.63
C LEU A 553 12.33 -15.01 3.29
N GLN A 554 11.18 -14.54 2.87
CA GLN A 554 10.99 -13.98 1.53
C GLN A 554 10.40 -12.58 1.51
N GLY A 555 10.66 -11.78 2.55
CA GLY A 555 10.18 -10.39 2.65
C GLY A 555 8.77 -10.29 3.21
N GLY A 556 7.99 -9.38 2.70
CA GLY A 556 6.63 -9.12 3.18
C GLY A 556 6.03 -7.85 2.60
N PHE A 557 4.89 -7.44 3.19
CA PHE A 557 4.13 -6.28 2.78
C PHE A 557 4.19 -5.20 3.86
N ILE A 558 4.71 -4.01 3.51
CA ILE A 558 4.74 -2.86 4.44
C ILE A 558 3.32 -2.37 4.66
N TRP A 559 2.92 -2.13 5.87
CA TRP A 559 1.71 -1.43 6.22
C TRP A 559 1.98 0.07 6.32
N GLU A 560 1.45 0.94 5.46
CA GLU A 560 0.83 0.59 4.20
C GLU A 560 1.27 1.52 3.04
N TRP A 561 0.57 1.48 1.90
CA TRP A 561 0.96 2.21 0.70
C TRP A 561 0.77 3.71 0.81
N LYS A 562 -0.41 4.18 1.25
CA LYS A 562 -0.69 5.62 1.36
C LYS A 562 -1.64 5.95 2.50
N ASP A 563 -1.49 7.15 3.05
CA ASP A 563 -2.40 7.73 4.03
C ASP A 563 -3.83 7.81 3.47
N HIS A 564 -4.83 7.64 4.33
CA HIS A 564 -6.24 7.77 3.97
C HIS A 564 -6.85 9.12 4.41
N GLY A 565 -6.05 10.17 4.53
CA GLY A 565 -6.56 11.51 4.84
C GLY A 565 -7.58 11.99 3.82
N LEU A 566 -8.72 12.50 4.29
CA LEU A 566 -9.75 13.12 3.46
C LEU A 566 -9.55 14.63 3.41
N ARG A 567 -9.58 15.22 2.21
CA ARG A 567 -9.43 16.68 2.06
C ARG A 567 -10.61 17.39 2.71
N GLN A 568 -10.31 18.32 3.60
CA GLN A 568 -11.29 19.12 4.32
C GLN A 568 -10.91 20.60 4.25
N LEU A 569 -11.85 21.41 3.75
CA LEU A 569 -11.75 22.87 3.80
C LEU A 569 -12.31 23.37 5.13
N LEU A 570 -11.48 24.03 5.91
CA LEU A 570 -11.88 24.58 7.21
C LEU A 570 -12.57 25.95 7.05
N PRO A 571 -13.38 26.39 8.03
CA PRO A 571 -14.08 27.69 7.99
C PRO A 571 -13.15 28.90 7.86
N ASN A 572 -11.88 28.77 8.26
CA ASN A 572 -10.85 29.83 8.13
C ASN A 572 -10.17 29.84 6.75
N GLY A 573 -10.61 29.01 5.80
CA GLY A 573 -10.07 28.89 4.44
C GLY A 573 -8.80 28.05 4.33
N LYS A 574 -8.29 27.44 5.41
CA LYS A 574 -7.17 26.48 5.36
C LYS A 574 -7.70 25.11 4.92
N GLU A 575 -6.88 24.38 4.21
CA GLU A 575 -7.13 22.97 3.87
C GLU A 575 -6.30 22.05 4.76
N ARG A 576 -6.86 20.85 5.03
CA ARG A 576 -6.12 19.75 5.66
C ARG A 576 -6.52 18.41 5.05
N PHE A 577 -5.73 17.39 5.27
CA PHE A 577 -6.15 16.01 5.18
C PHE A 577 -6.67 15.58 6.56
N ALA A 578 -7.98 15.36 6.64
CA ALA A 578 -8.65 15.01 7.89
C ALA A 578 -8.43 13.54 8.25
N TYR A 579 -8.37 13.26 9.54
CA TYR A 579 -8.31 11.94 10.15
C TYR A 579 -9.49 11.73 11.13
N GLY A 580 -9.58 10.55 11.74
CA GLY A 580 -10.70 10.19 12.63
C GLY A 580 -10.98 11.18 13.76
N GLY A 581 -12.23 11.45 14.01
CA GLY A 581 -12.72 12.47 14.95
C GLY A 581 -12.83 13.88 14.37
N GLN A 582 -12.19 14.17 13.22
CA GLN A 582 -12.18 15.52 12.63
C GLN A 582 -13.43 15.87 11.83
N PHE A 583 -14.31 14.91 11.59
CA PHE A 583 -15.68 15.12 11.10
C PHE A 583 -16.72 15.13 12.21
N GLY A 584 -16.32 14.99 13.47
CA GLY A 584 -17.22 14.85 14.62
C GLY A 584 -17.66 13.41 14.87
N ASP A 585 -17.04 12.46 14.20
CA ASP A 585 -17.25 11.03 14.35
C ASP A 585 -16.74 10.53 15.72
N SER A 586 -17.46 9.57 16.32
CA SER A 586 -17.14 8.95 17.63
C SER A 586 -17.89 7.61 17.80
N PRO A 587 -17.21 6.54 18.30
CA PRO A 587 -15.79 6.47 18.65
C PRO A 587 -14.86 6.66 17.44
N HIS A 588 -13.56 6.96 17.64
CA HIS A 588 -12.60 7.10 16.54
C HIS A 588 -11.21 6.69 16.97
N ASP A 589 -10.40 6.24 16.00
CA ASP A 589 -9.01 5.85 16.22
C ASP A 589 -8.00 6.91 15.73
N GLY A 590 -8.46 8.18 15.60
CA GLY A 590 -7.61 9.33 15.36
C GLY A 590 -6.81 9.24 14.07
N ASN A 591 -5.50 9.40 14.18
CA ASN A 591 -4.59 9.44 13.03
C ASN A 591 -4.02 8.08 12.59
N PHE A 592 -4.57 6.96 13.04
CA PHE A 592 -4.18 5.65 12.51
C PHE A 592 -4.44 5.52 11.00
N VAL A 593 -5.36 6.27 10.46
CA VAL A 593 -5.61 6.42 9.02
C VAL A 593 -4.46 7.10 8.25
N ALA A 594 -3.43 7.60 8.94
CA ALA A 594 -2.26 8.26 8.36
C ALA A 594 -0.98 7.43 8.58
N ASP A 595 -0.96 6.24 8.03
CA ASP A 595 0.06 5.22 8.22
C ASP A 595 0.69 4.74 6.90
N GLY A 596 0.58 5.56 5.87
CA GLY A 596 1.10 5.30 4.54
C GLY A 596 2.58 5.66 4.34
N LEU A 597 3.20 5.01 3.33
CA LEU A 597 4.50 5.41 2.77
C LEU A 597 4.40 6.64 1.86
N MET A 598 3.19 6.96 1.44
CA MET A 598 2.83 8.11 0.60
C MET A 598 1.74 8.90 1.31
N HIS A 599 1.70 10.19 1.11
CA HIS A 599 0.52 10.99 1.46
C HIS A 599 -0.71 10.55 0.66
N ALA A 600 -1.89 10.96 1.09
CA ALA A 600 -3.15 10.67 0.39
C ALA A 600 -3.17 11.13 -1.09
N ASP A 601 -2.37 12.13 -1.45
CA ASP A 601 -2.20 12.66 -2.82
C ASP A 601 -1.01 12.05 -3.60
N LEU A 602 -0.43 10.94 -3.11
CA LEU A 602 0.75 10.26 -3.66
C LEU A 602 2.07 11.03 -3.57
N THR A 603 2.15 12.08 -2.77
CA THR A 603 3.45 12.67 -2.42
C THR A 603 4.22 11.72 -1.50
N PRO A 604 5.48 11.33 -1.81
CA PRO A 604 6.19 10.35 -1.00
C PRO A 604 6.62 10.91 0.36
N HIS A 605 6.39 10.15 1.43
CA HIS A 605 7.02 10.41 2.73
C HIS A 605 8.54 10.17 2.66
N PRO A 606 9.34 10.80 3.54
CA PRO A 606 10.80 10.61 3.56
C PRO A 606 11.25 9.15 3.65
N ALA A 607 10.49 8.30 4.33
CA ALA A 607 10.72 6.87 4.46
C ALA A 607 10.71 6.11 3.12
N MET A 608 9.98 6.60 2.12
CA MET A 608 9.88 5.95 0.81
C MET A 608 11.23 5.81 0.11
N ARG A 609 12.19 6.70 0.39
CA ARG A 609 13.56 6.55 -0.14
C ARG A 609 14.30 5.38 0.47
N GLU A 610 14.10 5.11 1.76
CA GLU A 610 14.67 3.92 2.41
C GLU A 610 14.07 2.64 1.83
N VAL A 611 12.75 2.60 1.61
CA VAL A 611 12.05 1.50 0.94
C VAL A 611 12.64 1.26 -0.47
N ALA A 612 12.72 2.29 -1.30
CA ALA A 612 13.28 2.19 -2.64
C ALA A 612 14.73 1.68 -2.63
N TRP A 613 15.52 2.09 -1.64
CA TRP A 613 16.91 1.64 -1.52
C TRP A 613 17.03 0.19 -1.07
N VAL A 614 16.27 -0.27 -0.07
CA VAL A 614 16.32 -1.66 0.37
C VAL A 614 15.77 -2.61 -0.69
N HIS A 615 14.80 -2.17 -1.49
CA HIS A 615 14.19 -2.92 -2.59
C HIS A 615 14.97 -2.86 -3.92
N ARG A 616 16.01 -2.00 -4.04
CA ARG A 616 16.70 -1.74 -5.31
C ARG A 616 17.13 -3.02 -6.04
N PRO A 617 17.04 -3.04 -7.36
CA PRO A 617 17.30 -4.23 -8.18
C PRO A 617 18.79 -4.59 -8.29
N VAL A 618 19.69 -3.65 -7.99
CA VAL A 618 21.15 -3.85 -8.04
C VAL A 618 21.77 -3.25 -6.79
N ALA A 619 22.67 -3.99 -6.16
CA ALA A 619 23.45 -3.54 -5.01
C ALA A 619 24.94 -3.57 -5.30
N ALA A 620 25.68 -2.59 -4.76
CA ALA A 620 27.13 -2.50 -4.89
C ALA A 620 27.78 -2.45 -3.50
N ARG A 621 28.93 -3.15 -3.33
CA ARG A 621 29.77 -3.04 -2.12
C ARG A 621 31.24 -3.11 -2.47
N LEU A 622 32.11 -2.58 -1.62
CA LEU A 622 33.57 -2.77 -1.75
C LEU A 622 33.98 -4.11 -1.15
N VAL A 623 34.87 -4.79 -1.86
CA VAL A 623 35.49 -6.04 -1.45
C VAL A 623 36.99 -6.05 -1.74
N GLY A 624 37.73 -6.91 -1.06
CA GLY A 624 39.20 -7.05 -1.22
C GLY A 624 40.01 -6.07 -0.37
N PRO A 625 41.33 -5.97 -0.61
CA PRO A 625 42.22 -5.14 0.20
C PRO A 625 41.90 -3.65 0.09
N LYS A 626 42.01 -2.90 1.19
CA LYS A 626 41.78 -1.43 1.22
C LYS A 626 42.69 -0.68 0.26
N SER A 627 43.88 -1.23 -0.05
CA SER A 627 44.84 -0.63 -1.01
C SER A 627 44.44 -0.76 -2.47
N SER A 628 43.58 -1.73 -2.80
CA SER A 628 43.12 -2.00 -4.16
C SER A 628 41.68 -2.60 -4.12
N PRO A 629 40.69 -1.85 -3.65
CA PRO A 629 39.35 -2.38 -3.50
C PRO A 629 38.70 -2.63 -4.87
N LEU A 630 37.90 -3.69 -4.93
CA LEU A 630 37.02 -3.98 -6.06
C LEU A 630 35.59 -3.64 -5.69
N ILE A 631 34.77 -3.31 -6.69
CA ILE A 631 33.33 -3.18 -6.52
C ILE A 631 32.71 -4.54 -6.82
N GLU A 632 32.02 -5.12 -5.84
CA GLU A 632 31.19 -6.29 -6.05
C GLU A 632 29.75 -5.83 -6.30
N LEU A 633 29.23 -6.21 -7.47
CA LEU A 633 27.85 -5.94 -7.88
C LEU A 633 27.02 -7.20 -7.75
N LYS A 634 25.83 -7.09 -7.16
CA LYS A 634 24.83 -8.17 -7.05
C LYS A 634 23.58 -7.74 -7.80
N ASN A 635 23.17 -8.49 -8.82
CA ASN A 635 21.84 -8.38 -9.39
C ASN A 635 20.85 -9.08 -8.45
N ARG A 636 19.91 -8.34 -7.87
CA ARG A 636 18.94 -8.85 -6.89
C ARG A 636 17.62 -9.31 -7.54
N GLN A 637 17.49 -9.12 -8.85
CA GLN A 637 16.34 -9.60 -9.61
C GLN A 637 16.38 -11.13 -9.80
N SER A 638 15.21 -11.77 -9.91
CA SER A 638 15.07 -13.21 -10.09
C SER A 638 15.05 -13.63 -11.57
N PHE A 639 14.65 -12.74 -12.48
CA PHE A 639 14.45 -13.05 -13.90
C PHE A 639 15.21 -12.13 -14.85
N ARG A 640 15.34 -10.87 -14.54
CA ARG A 640 15.85 -9.85 -15.47
C ARG A 640 17.35 -9.63 -15.33
N ASP A 641 18.09 -9.70 -16.44
CA ASP A 641 19.49 -9.23 -16.52
C ASP A 641 19.55 -7.70 -16.38
N ILE A 642 20.65 -7.17 -15.79
CA ILE A 642 20.79 -5.71 -15.61
C ILE A 642 21.06 -4.92 -16.89
N SER A 643 21.08 -5.56 -18.05
CA SER A 643 21.36 -4.89 -19.35
C SER A 643 20.37 -3.77 -19.72
N TRP A 644 19.21 -3.72 -19.08
CA TRP A 644 18.25 -2.62 -19.23
C TRP A 644 18.66 -1.33 -18.49
N LEU A 645 19.73 -1.39 -17.67
CA LEU A 645 20.24 -0.27 -16.88
C LEU A 645 21.56 0.27 -17.41
N THR A 646 21.81 1.52 -17.12
CA THR A 646 23.11 2.20 -17.27
C THR A 646 23.59 2.63 -15.89
N ALA A 647 24.84 2.30 -15.55
CA ALA A 647 25.50 2.75 -14.33
C ALA A 647 26.37 3.97 -14.57
N THR A 648 26.15 5.03 -13.79
CA THR A 648 27.02 6.21 -13.71
C THR A 648 27.68 6.25 -12.35
N TYR A 649 28.88 6.84 -12.27
CA TYR A 649 29.56 7.06 -11.01
C TYR A 649 30.02 8.51 -10.85
N GLU A 650 30.14 8.93 -9.59
CA GLU A 650 30.77 10.18 -9.17
C GLU A 650 31.80 9.86 -8.07
N ILE A 651 33.03 10.34 -8.21
CA ILE A 651 34.01 10.36 -7.14
C ILE A 651 33.88 11.69 -6.39
N VAL A 652 33.48 11.58 -5.14
CA VAL A 652 33.27 12.70 -4.22
C VAL A 652 34.46 12.77 -3.27
N VAL A 653 35.06 13.92 -3.12
CA VAL A 653 36.15 14.19 -2.19
C VAL A 653 35.74 15.35 -1.29
N ASP A 654 35.72 15.10 0.01
CA ASP A 654 35.31 16.07 1.02
C ASP A 654 33.95 16.74 0.67
N GLY A 655 32.98 15.94 0.24
CA GLY A 655 31.64 16.35 -0.15
C GLY A 655 31.50 16.94 -1.56
N VAL A 656 32.61 17.17 -2.29
CA VAL A 656 32.61 17.79 -3.61
C VAL A 656 32.89 16.77 -4.72
N VAL A 657 32.09 16.75 -5.77
CA VAL A 657 32.28 15.88 -6.93
C VAL A 657 33.53 16.32 -7.68
N LYS A 658 34.55 15.42 -7.78
CA LYS A 658 35.81 15.66 -8.47
C LYS A 658 35.92 14.96 -9.82
N ARG A 659 35.27 13.81 -9.97
CA ARG A 659 35.25 13.04 -11.24
C ARG A 659 33.90 12.40 -11.44
N LYS A 660 33.50 12.26 -12.71
CA LYS A 660 32.27 11.56 -13.14
C LYS A 660 32.60 10.61 -14.27
N GLY A 661 31.80 9.53 -14.40
CA GLY A 661 31.97 8.59 -15.51
C GLY A 661 30.85 7.55 -15.56
N LYS A 662 31.00 6.60 -16.47
CA LYS A 662 30.13 5.44 -16.59
C LYS A 662 30.90 4.20 -16.15
N LEU A 663 30.22 3.29 -15.48
CA LEU A 663 30.76 1.95 -15.21
C LEU A 663 30.58 1.11 -16.48
N ALA A 664 31.68 0.54 -16.94
CA ALA A 664 31.66 -0.36 -18.12
C ALA A 664 31.09 -1.72 -17.66
N LEU A 665 29.77 -1.83 -17.74
CA LEU A 665 29.05 -3.06 -17.45
C LEU A 665 28.04 -3.33 -18.55
N THR A 666 28.16 -4.49 -19.21
CA THR A 666 27.28 -4.86 -20.31
C THR A 666 26.14 -5.77 -19.90
N SER A 667 26.39 -6.69 -18.97
CA SER A 667 25.45 -7.70 -18.54
C SER A 667 25.82 -8.27 -17.17
N LEU A 668 24.79 -8.61 -16.38
CA LEU A 668 24.88 -9.40 -15.17
C LEU A 668 23.54 -10.11 -14.98
N GLY A 669 23.52 -11.40 -15.21
CA GLY A 669 22.31 -12.22 -15.12
C GLY A 669 21.63 -12.14 -13.75
N ALA A 670 20.35 -12.46 -13.71
CA ALA A 670 19.53 -12.49 -12.50
C ALA A 670 20.17 -13.33 -11.39
N GLY A 671 20.18 -12.80 -10.16
CA GLY A 671 20.77 -13.45 -8.97
C GLY A 671 22.30 -13.57 -8.98
N LYS A 672 23.00 -13.10 -10.02
CA LYS A 672 24.46 -13.24 -10.16
C LYS A 672 25.22 -12.08 -9.52
N THR A 673 26.46 -12.38 -9.18
CA THR A 673 27.42 -11.42 -8.61
C THR A 673 28.63 -11.27 -9.55
N LYS A 674 29.15 -10.06 -9.69
CA LYS A 674 30.34 -9.76 -10.49
C LYS A 674 31.23 -8.74 -9.80
N ARG A 675 32.54 -8.95 -9.86
CA ARG A 675 33.53 -8.00 -9.35
C ARG A 675 34.10 -7.19 -10.51
N ILE A 676 34.20 -5.88 -10.33
CA ILE A 676 34.76 -4.94 -11.28
C ILE A 676 35.81 -4.04 -10.61
N LYS A 677 36.71 -3.45 -11.36
CA LYS A 677 37.70 -2.51 -10.84
C LYS A 677 37.04 -1.21 -10.37
N THR A 678 37.49 -0.70 -9.25
CA THR A 678 37.10 0.62 -8.75
C THR A 678 37.66 1.71 -9.69
N PRO A 679 36.88 2.75 -10.02
CA PRO A 679 37.40 3.90 -10.76
C PRO A 679 38.62 4.53 -10.07
N SER A 680 39.61 4.97 -10.86
CA SER A 680 40.88 5.47 -10.34
C SER A 680 40.70 6.71 -9.45
N ILE A 681 41.25 6.64 -8.24
CA ILE A 681 41.34 7.73 -7.26
C ILE A 681 42.72 8.37 -7.23
N ARG A 682 43.63 8.01 -8.17
CA ARG A 682 45.00 8.53 -8.20
C ARG A 682 45.03 10.05 -8.21
N GLY A 683 45.85 10.64 -7.33
CA GLY A 683 45.96 12.11 -7.20
C GLY A 683 44.86 12.76 -6.35
N LEU A 684 43.95 12.00 -5.81
CA LEU A 684 42.92 12.50 -4.87
C LEU A 684 43.31 12.23 -3.42
N SER A 685 43.02 13.19 -2.55
CA SER A 685 43.28 13.08 -1.10
C SER A 685 42.13 13.69 -0.32
N GLY A 686 41.77 13.14 0.82
CA GLY A 686 40.63 13.54 1.64
C GLY A 686 39.72 12.36 1.96
N ASP A 687 38.48 12.64 2.36
CA ASP A 687 37.40 11.66 2.46
C ASP A 687 36.89 11.35 1.03
N ILE A 688 37.17 10.16 0.53
CA ILE A 688 36.86 9.79 -0.85
C ILE A 688 35.72 8.77 -0.86
N ARG A 689 34.62 9.16 -1.50
CA ARG A 689 33.45 8.33 -1.70
C ARG A 689 33.14 8.14 -3.17
N LEU A 690 32.58 6.99 -3.50
CA LEU A 690 32.14 6.63 -4.83
C LEU A 690 30.62 6.49 -4.82
N ASN A 691 29.93 7.43 -5.44
CA ASN A 691 28.49 7.33 -5.67
C ASN A 691 28.26 6.56 -6.97
N ILE A 692 27.40 5.58 -6.94
CA ILE A 692 26.96 4.81 -8.11
C ILE A 692 25.45 5.02 -8.25
N ARG A 693 24.97 5.34 -9.48
CA ARG A 693 23.54 5.42 -9.78
C ARG A 693 23.23 4.59 -11.01
N TRP A 694 22.16 3.82 -10.89
CA TRP A 694 21.62 2.95 -11.93
C TRP A 694 20.37 3.59 -12.53
N LYS A 695 20.35 3.77 -13.86
CA LYS A 695 19.29 4.45 -14.58
C LYS A 695 18.77 3.59 -15.72
N THR A 696 17.47 3.69 -16.02
CA THR A 696 16.83 3.02 -17.15
C THR A 696 17.45 3.49 -18.47
N LYS A 697 17.74 2.56 -19.38
CA LYS A 697 18.28 2.87 -20.74
C LYS A 697 17.21 3.32 -21.72
N ARG A 698 15.97 2.87 -21.50
CA ARG A 698 14.80 3.12 -22.33
C ARG A 698 13.63 3.49 -21.44
N THR A 699 12.60 4.05 -22.02
CA THR A 699 11.29 4.18 -21.38
C THR A 699 10.73 2.77 -21.12
N GLU A 700 10.28 2.53 -19.92
CA GLU A 700 9.53 1.35 -19.47
C GLU A 700 8.04 1.73 -19.39
N LEU A 701 7.13 0.77 -19.18
CA LEU A 701 5.69 1.05 -19.06
C LEU A 701 5.36 1.95 -17.86
N TRP A 702 6.25 2.04 -16.88
CA TRP A 702 6.05 2.70 -15.60
C TRP A 702 7.03 3.87 -15.35
N CYS A 703 7.99 4.15 -16.23
CA CYS A 703 8.89 5.31 -16.08
C CYS A 703 9.56 5.69 -17.38
N ASP A 704 10.01 6.93 -17.45
CA ASP A 704 10.80 7.44 -18.56
C ASP A 704 12.25 6.92 -18.54
N ARG A 705 12.91 7.04 -19.70
CA ARG A 705 14.35 6.82 -19.83
C ARG A 705 15.10 7.72 -18.85
N GLY A 706 16.05 7.15 -18.11
CA GLY A 706 16.89 7.89 -17.17
C GLY A 706 16.39 7.88 -15.74
N HIS A 707 15.25 7.25 -15.46
CA HIS A 707 14.76 7.04 -14.10
C HIS A 707 15.80 6.27 -13.26
N VAL A 708 16.06 6.74 -12.03
CA VAL A 708 17.05 6.13 -11.10
C VAL A 708 16.36 5.03 -10.31
N VAL A 709 16.73 3.78 -10.59
CA VAL A 709 16.16 2.59 -9.89
C VAL A 709 17.03 2.07 -8.77
N ALA A 710 18.29 2.47 -8.68
CA ALA A 710 19.19 2.06 -7.62
C ALA A 710 20.33 3.04 -7.43
N TRP A 711 20.83 3.14 -6.22
CA TRP A 711 22.04 3.91 -5.91
C TRP A 711 22.77 3.31 -4.71
N ASP A 712 24.09 3.51 -4.69
CA ASP A 712 24.95 3.15 -3.57
C ASP A 712 26.03 4.20 -3.40
N GLN A 713 26.46 4.44 -2.18
CA GLN A 713 27.66 5.18 -1.88
C GLN A 713 28.68 4.29 -1.19
N LEU A 714 29.87 4.20 -1.75
CA LEU A 714 30.96 3.34 -1.25
C LEU A 714 32.08 4.20 -0.65
N GLU A 715 32.45 3.95 0.60
CA GLU A 715 33.57 4.63 1.26
C GLU A 715 34.90 4.03 0.79
N VAL A 716 35.56 4.70 -0.15
CA VAL A 716 36.84 4.24 -0.72
C VAL A 716 38.01 4.59 0.19
N LYS A 717 37.98 5.77 0.83
CA LYS A 717 39.02 6.23 1.77
C LYS A 717 38.37 7.17 2.77
N SER A 718 38.41 6.84 4.04
CA SER A 718 38.05 7.75 5.12
C SER A 718 39.26 8.61 5.50
N ALA A 719 39.02 9.89 5.67
CA ALA A 719 40.00 10.81 6.21
C ALA A 719 39.26 11.86 7.07
N ARG A 720 39.95 12.33 8.13
CA ARG A 720 39.45 13.52 8.82
C ARG A 720 39.46 14.66 7.82
N PRO A 721 38.38 15.44 7.68
CA PRO A 721 38.36 16.60 6.80
C PRO A 721 39.49 17.55 7.19
N LYS A 722 40.18 18.09 6.19
CA LYS A 722 41.10 19.19 6.44
C LYS A 722 40.28 20.36 6.97
N LYS A 723 40.75 20.97 8.06
CA LYS A 723 40.17 22.18 8.60
C LYS A 723 40.09 23.20 7.43
N ILE A 724 38.90 23.62 7.07
CA ILE A 724 38.74 24.64 6.05
C ILE A 724 39.24 25.93 6.71
N LEU A 725 40.40 26.42 6.26
CA LEU A 725 40.90 27.74 6.68
C LEU A 725 39.96 28.76 6.04
N ILE A 726 39.05 29.31 6.83
CA ILE A 726 38.17 30.38 6.39
C ILE A 726 39.03 31.63 6.37
N SER A 727 39.31 32.17 5.19
CA SER A 727 40.15 33.33 4.97
C SER A 727 39.42 34.68 5.14
N LYS A 728 38.19 34.66 5.64
CA LYS A 728 37.34 35.85 5.79
C LYS A 728 37.16 36.26 7.26
N LYS A 729 37.00 37.57 7.49
CA LYS A 729 36.70 38.12 8.81
C LYS A 729 35.35 37.53 9.27
N MET A 730 35.37 36.80 10.39
CA MET A 730 34.19 36.30 11.09
C MET A 730 33.77 37.28 12.17
N TYR A 731 32.50 37.24 12.51
CA TYR A 731 31.93 37.98 13.60
C TYR A 731 31.48 37.03 14.68
N GLU A 732 31.59 37.47 15.96
CA GLU A 732 31.04 36.71 17.07
C GLU A 732 29.49 36.56 16.86
N PRO A 733 28.93 35.36 16.89
CA PRO A 733 27.49 35.20 16.82
C PRO A 733 26.88 35.75 18.13
N GLN A 734 26.30 36.96 18.05
CA GLN A 734 25.62 37.56 19.18
C GLN A 734 24.34 36.79 19.53
N ASN A 735 24.05 36.63 20.82
CA ASN A 735 22.82 36.06 21.37
C ASN A 735 22.58 34.58 21.04
N ILE A 736 23.61 33.77 20.83
CA ILE A 736 23.51 32.31 20.76
C ILE A 736 23.88 31.74 22.13
N ASP A 737 22.87 31.13 22.78
CA ASP A 737 23.00 30.49 24.09
C ASP A 737 22.42 29.05 24.01
N PRO A 738 23.27 28.05 23.69
CA PRO A 738 22.84 26.66 23.55
C PRO A 738 22.37 26.08 24.90
N GLN A 739 21.10 25.70 24.95
CA GLN A 739 20.49 25.04 26.11
C GLN A 739 20.51 23.54 25.95
N LEU A 740 20.73 22.79 27.05
CA LEU A 740 20.63 21.31 27.01
C LEU A 740 19.25 20.90 26.55
N SER A 741 19.19 19.95 25.58
CA SER A 741 17.98 19.40 25.07
C SER A 741 18.04 17.87 25.15
N LEU A 742 17.10 17.28 25.87
CA LEU A 742 16.98 15.83 26.08
C LEU A 742 15.68 15.26 25.50
N PHE A 743 14.77 16.11 25.05
CA PHE A 743 13.48 15.76 24.51
C PHE A 743 13.35 16.15 23.03
N ARG A 744 12.76 15.29 22.23
CA ARG A 744 12.24 15.57 20.88
C ARG A 744 10.72 15.52 20.91
N ALA A 745 10.05 16.16 19.97
CA ALA A 745 8.62 15.94 19.78
C ALA A 745 8.38 14.45 19.52
N SER A 746 7.45 13.83 20.27
CA SER A 746 7.16 12.41 20.10
C SER A 746 6.66 12.13 18.70
N ILE A 747 7.11 11.03 18.14
CA ILE A 747 6.57 10.43 16.93
C ILE A 747 5.50 9.37 17.31
N ASP A 748 4.68 8.94 16.35
CA ASP A 748 3.63 7.95 16.63
C ASP A 748 4.21 6.63 17.17
N ASN A 749 5.42 6.24 16.77
CA ASN A 749 6.14 5.07 17.31
C ASN A 749 6.62 5.24 18.76
N ASP A 750 6.77 6.45 19.25
CA ASP A 750 7.09 6.69 20.67
C ASP A 750 5.84 6.53 21.53
N GLY A 751 4.64 6.86 20.99
CA GLY A 751 3.34 6.75 21.63
C GLY A 751 2.33 7.74 21.06
N PHE A 752 1.06 7.42 21.22
CA PHE A 752 -0.05 8.10 20.58
C PHE A 752 -0.50 9.35 21.38
N LYS A 753 0.05 10.51 21.07
CA LYS A 753 -0.32 11.74 21.77
C LYS A 753 -1.79 12.16 21.57
N LEU A 754 -2.42 11.74 20.46
CA LEU A 754 -3.83 12.03 20.16
C LEU A 754 -4.80 11.02 20.74
N LEU A 755 -4.32 9.86 21.17
CA LEU A 755 -5.12 8.74 21.68
C LEU A 755 -4.61 8.28 23.06
N PRO A 756 -4.57 9.15 24.08
CA PRO A 756 -3.92 8.86 25.35
C PRO A 756 -4.62 7.80 26.20
N ASN A 757 -5.84 7.41 25.82
CA ASN A 757 -6.67 6.46 26.55
C ASN A 757 -6.68 5.05 25.95
N LEU A 758 -5.89 4.79 24.90
CA LEU A 758 -5.76 3.43 24.38
C LEU A 758 -5.13 2.49 25.41
N ALA A 759 -5.62 1.26 25.47
CA ALA A 759 -5.25 0.30 26.52
C ALA A 759 -3.74 0.02 26.62
N TRP A 760 -3.02 0.05 25.50
CA TRP A 760 -1.55 -0.20 25.48
C TRP A 760 -0.68 1.05 25.63
N VAL A 761 -1.27 2.23 25.79
CA VAL A 761 -0.52 3.50 25.92
C VAL A 761 0.40 3.50 27.13
N GLU A 762 0.01 2.84 28.22
CA GLU A 762 0.81 2.76 29.47
C GLU A 762 2.19 2.09 29.29
N THR A 763 2.37 1.32 28.24
CA THR A 763 3.62 0.60 27.93
C THR A 763 4.48 1.32 26.88
N THR A 764 4.01 2.43 26.31
CA THR A 764 4.71 3.16 25.25
C THR A 764 5.97 3.86 25.75
N THR A 765 6.87 4.13 24.83
CA THR A 765 8.11 4.89 25.10
C THR A 765 7.79 6.31 25.58
N LEU A 766 6.80 6.98 24.98
CA LEU A 766 6.36 8.32 25.39
C LEU A 766 5.87 8.30 26.85
N LYS A 767 5.09 7.30 27.25
CA LYS A 767 4.62 7.20 28.62
C LYS A 767 5.78 7.02 29.60
N ARG A 768 6.79 6.19 29.27
CA ARG A 768 8.02 6.09 30.07
C ARG A 768 8.75 7.42 30.20
N TRP A 769 8.88 8.19 29.10
CA TRP A 769 9.51 9.51 29.14
C TRP A 769 8.73 10.49 30.01
N GLN A 770 7.40 10.50 29.95
CA GLN A 770 6.55 11.31 30.81
C GLN A 770 6.72 10.96 32.30
N GLN A 771 6.73 9.65 32.62
CA GLN A 771 6.97 9.18 34.00
C GLN A 771 8.37 9.55 34.51
N GLN A 772 9.36 9.63 33.64
CA GLN A 772 10.70 10.09 33.95
C GLN A 772 10.82 11.62 33.94
N GLY A 773 9.78 12.35 33.56
CA GLY A 773 9.76 13.80 33.45
C GLY A 773 10.59 14.37 32.30
N ILE A 774 10.88 13.57 31.26
CA ILE A 774 11.75 13.96 30.13
C ILE A 774 11.06 14.98 29.21
N ASP A 775 9.76 14.97 29.12
CA ASP A 775 8.93 15.92 28.37
C ASP A 775 8.70 17.26 29.11
N ALA A 776 9.00 17.30 30.41
CA ALA A 776 9.03 18.47 31.24
C ALA A 776 10.51 18.75 31.61
N GLU A 777 10.91 19.89 31.91
CA GLU A 777 12.31 20.36 32.14
C GLU A 777 13.19 19.41 33.00
N VAL A 778 13.73 18.36 32.44
CA VAL A 778 14.63 17.39 33.10
C VAL A 778 16.08 17.91 33.21
N SER A 779 16.36 19.10 32.71
CA SER A 779 17.70 19.71 32.76
C SER A 779 18.34 19.68 34.15
N GLN A 780 17.52 19.62 35.21
CA GLN A 780 17.97 19.56 36.60
C GLN A 780 18.52 18.17 37.02
N LEU A 781 18.13 17.09 36.36
CA LEU A 781 18.58 15.70 36.70
C LEU A 781 19.87 15.33 35.98
N VAL A 782 20.22 16.04 34.91
CA VAL A 782 21.37 15.74 34.07
C VAL A 782 22.43 16.82 34.25
N LYS A 783 23.63 16.37 34.63
CA LYS A 783 24.77 17.30 34.77
C LYS A 783 25.32 17.65 33.39
N ASN A 784 25.21 18.93 32.99
CA ASN A 784 25.82 19.42 31.77
C ASN A 784 26.88 20.51 32.16
N GLN A 785 28.15 20.20 31.85
CA GLN A 785 29.23 21.18 31.95
C GLN A 785 29.52 21.77 30.60
N ILE A 786 29.43 23.09 30.48
CA ILE A 786 29.65 23.80 29.22
C ILE A 786 30.91 24.64 29.34
N LYS A 787 31.84 24.47 28.40
CA LYS A 787 33.00 25.35 28.22
C LYS A 787 32.80 26.15 26.94
N ARG A 788 32.83 27.50 27.08
CA ARG A 788 32.74 28.43 25.95
C ARG A 788 34.10 29.09 25.74
N GLU A 789 34.60 29.08 24.51
CA GLU A 789 35.89 29.64 24.15
C GLU A 789 35.74 30.53 22.91
N ALA A 790 35.90 31.83 23.07
CA ALA A 790 35.99 32.77 21.96
C ALA A 790 37.34 32.65 21.27
N ARG A 791 37.36 32.58 19.95
CA ARG A 791 38.57 32.44 19.15
C ARG A 791 38.96 33.77 18.50
N ALA A 792 40.26 33.91 18.17
CA ALA A 792 40.80 35.13 17.58
C ALA A 792 40.21 35.47 16.21
N ASP A 793 39.66 34.51 15.53
CA ASP A 793 38.97 34.65 14.23
C ASP A 793 37.51 35.14 14.36
N GLY A 794 37.00 35.36 15.57
CA GLY A 794 35.62 35.76 15.86
C GLY A 794 34.64 34.59 15.99
N SER A 795 35.07 33.33 15.81
CA SER A 795 34.22 32.17 16.08
C SER A 795 34.18 31.79 17.55
N VAL A 796 33.16 31.05 17.96
CA VAL A 796 33.03 30.58 19.34
C VAL A 796 32.99 29.06 19.37
N ARG A 797 33.84 28.43 20.16
CA ARG A 797 33.85 26.99 20.41
C ARG A 797 33.03 26.68 21.67
N PHE A 798 32.16 25.71 21.57
CA PHE A 798 31.43 25.11 22.67
C PHE A 798 31.89 23.67 22.89
N GLU A 799 32.07 23.28 24.13
CA GLU A 799 32.36 21.90 24.54
C GLU A 799 31.41 21.50 25.65
N HIS A 800 30.73 20.40 25.48
CA HIS A 800 29.75 19.87 26.41
C HIS A 800 30.23 18.56 27.01
N SER A 801 29.99 18.37 28.31
CA SER A 801 30.15 17.12 29.04
C SER A 801 28.84 16.84 29.77
N VAL A 802 28.05 15.95 29.20
CA VAL A 802 26.71 15.56 29.68
C VAL A 802 26.82 14.23 30.41
N VAL A 803 26.37 14.17 31.67
CA VAL A 803 26.32 12.91 32.44
C VAL A 803 24.86 12.55 32.69
N VAL A 804 24.40 11.50 32.01
CA VAL A 804 23.06 10.94 32.15
C VAL A 804 23.06 9.90 33.25
N PRO A 805 22.27 10.04 34.31
CA PRO A 805 22.21 9.06 35.40
C PRO A 805 21.50 7.77 34.96
N LYS A 806 21.76 6.67 35.63
CA LYS A 806 21.13 5.35 35.34
C LYS A 806 19.61 5.31 35.56
N THR A 807 19.07 6.32 36.21
CA THR A 807 17.62 6.48 36.40
C THR A 807 16.90 6.97 35.14
N LEU A 808 17.66 7.50 34.18
CA LEU A 808 17.16 7.92 32.87
C LEU A 808 17.75 7.00 31.82
N ASP A 809 16.96 6.11 31.28
CA ASP A 809 17.35 5.21 30.22
C ASP A 809 16.47 5.39 28.99
N ASP A 810 16.98 5.07 27.81
CA ASP A 810 16.27 5.16 26.54
C ASP A 810 15.80 6.59 26.22
N LEU A 811 16.71 7.56 26.32
CA LEU A 811 16.42 8.97 26.04
C LEU A 811 16.07 9.21 24.56
N PRO A 812 15.21 10.20 24.25
CA PRO A 812 14.90 10.57 22.86
C PRO A 812 16.07 11.22 22.13
N ARG A 813 16.85 12.08 22.83
CA ARG A 813 18.04 12.75 22.29
C ARG A 813 18.97 13.22 23.39
N ILE A 814 20.22 13.48 23.04
CA ILE A 814 21.19 14.22 23.88
C ILE A 814 21.85 15.27 22.99
N GLY A 815 21.58 16.53 23.27
CA GLY A 815 22.09 17.62 22.47
C GLY A 815 21.79 18.99 23.10
N VAL A 816 21.82 19.97 22.24
CA VAL A 816 21.47 21.36 22.60
C VAL A 816 20.51 21.95 21.59
N SER A 817 19.69 22.91 22.04
CA SER A 817 18.74 23.65 21.21
C SER A 817 18.86 25.16 21.51
N PHE A 818 18.71 25.97 20.46
CA PHE A 818 18.71 27.44 20.60
C PHE A 818 18.04 28.11 19.40
N PRO A 819 17.41 29.31 19.59
CA PRO A 819 16.87 30.06 18.47
C PRO A 819 18.00 30.72 17.67
N LEU A 820 17.83 30.73 16.35
CA LEU A 820 18.67 31.51 15.44
C LEU A 820 18.11 32.94 15.28
N PRO A 821 18.90 33.94 14.80
CA PRO A 821 18.37 35.25 14.46
C PRO A 821 17.26 35.17 13.41
N LYS A 822 16.39 36.19 13.36
CA LYS A 822 15.29 36.27 12.37
C LYS A 822 15.81 36.34 10.93
N GLY A 823 15.02 35.84 9.98
CA GLY A 823 15.28 35.94 8.57
C GLY A 823 16.19 34.86 7.97
N PHE A 824 16.70 33.94 8.79
CA PHE A 824 17.43 32.77 8.32
C PHE A 824 16.43 31.68 7.91
N THR A 825 16.44 31.26 6.64
CA THR A 825 15.45 30.31 6.08
C THR A 825 16.06 29.21 5.25
N GLU A 826 17.24 29.45 4.66
CA GLU A 826 17.89 28.46 3.80
C GLU A 826 18.90 27.64 4.60
N ILE A 827 18.92 26.33 4.38
CA ILE A 827 19.88 25.42 5.03
C ILE A 827 20.81 24.77 4.02
N SER A 828 22.05 24.53 4.44
CA SER A 828 22.95 23.61 3.74
C SER A 828 23.79 22.84 4.75
N TRP A 829 24.21 21.62 4.37
CA TRP A 829 24.95 20.77 5.29
C TRP A 829 25.91 19.86 4.54
N TRP A 830 27.00 19.49 5.21
CA TRP A 830 27.82 18.37 4.84
C TRP A 830 27.58 17.23 5.80
N GLY A 831 26.81 16.28 5.42
CA GLY A 831 26.31 15.16 6.21
C GLY A 831 25.59 14.14 5.35
N ASN A 832 24.82 13.27 5.99
CA ASN A 832 23.90 12.37 5.29
C ASN A 832 22.72 13.15 4.69
N GLY A 833 22.30 12.74 3.50
CA GLY A 833 21.20 13.39 2.77
C GLY A 833 20.94 12.76 1.40
N PRO A 834 20.15 13.43 0.55
CA PRO A 834 19.58 14.79 0.67
C PRO A 834 18.36 14.93 1.59
N HIS A 835 17.71 13.82 1.97
CA HIS A 835 16.53 13.77 2.82
C HIS A 835 16.88 13.70 4.30
N GLU A 836 15.88 13.81 5.18
CA GLU A 836 16.05 13.56 6.60
C GLU A 836 16.50 12.12 6.87
N CYS A 837 17.31 11.94 7.90
CA CYS A 837 17.88 10.65 8.27
C CYS A 837 17.85 10.48 9.77
N TYR A 838 17.66 9.25 10.23
CA TYR A 838 17.71 8.86 11.63
C TYR A 838 18.65 7.67 11.83
N PRO A 839 19.15 7.39 13.02
CA PRO A 839 20.14 6.33 13.23
C PRO A 839 19.76 4.97 12.65
N ASP A 840 18.49 4.61 12.66
CA ASP A 840 17.94 3.36 12.16
C ASP A 840 17.23 3.49 10.79
N ARG A 841 17.26 4.69 10.16
CA ARG A 841 16.71 4.98 8.82
C ARG A 841 17.64 5.93 8.06
N GLN A 842 18.76 5.44 7.57
CA GLN A 842 19.77 6.21 6.85
C GLN A 842 20.57 5.42 5.79
N SER A 843 20.16 4.18 5.51
CA SER A 843 20.89 3.34 4.55
C SER A 843 20.78 3.87 3.12
N SER A 844 19.70 4.55 2.79
CA SER A 844 19.47 5.22 1.50
C SER A 844 20.24 6.53 1.33
N ALA A 845 20.75 7.10 2.41
CA ALA A 845 21.41 8.39 2.41
C ALA A 845 22.84 8.30 1.84
N MET A 846 23.29 9.43 1.30
CA MET A 846 24.66 9.62 0.84
C MET A 846 25.32 10.72 1.67
N MET A 847 26.56 10.52 2.07
CA MET A 847 27.40 11.59 2.64
C MET A 847 27.77 12.56 1.54
N GLY A 848 27.39 13.83 1.67
CA GLY A 848 27.61 14.87 0.66
C GLY A 848 27.33 16.26 1.19
N ILE A 849 27.46 17.26 0.31
CA ILE A 849 27.01 18.63 0.58
C ILE A 849 25.65 18.80 -0.09
N PHE A 850 24.68 19.18 0.69
CA PHE A 850 23.29 19.38 0.26
C PHE A 850 22.76 20.73 0.72
N SER A 851 21.65 21.16 0.11
CA SER A 851 20.94 22.39 0.48
C SER A 851 19.42 22.17 0.35
N GLY A 852 18.64 22.96 1.07
CA GLY A 852 17.17 22.91 1.08
C GLY A 852 16.56 24.07 1.84
N GLN A 853 15.24 24.01 2.00
CA GLN A 853 14.50 24.93 2.86
C GLN A 853 14.29 24.26 4.23
N ALA A 854 14.12 25.10 5.26
CA ALA A 854 13.98 24.63 6.64
C ALA A 854 12.52 24.33 7.05
N ASP A 855 11.54 24.55 6.18
CA ASP A 855 10.13 24.66 6.55
C ASP A 855 9.22 23.53 6.07
N GLU A 856 9.77 22.47 5.51
CA GLU A 856 8.98 21.32 5.05
C GLU A 856 8.64 20.39 6.23
N LEU A 857 7.36 20.32 6.60
CA LEU A 857 6.82 19.36 7.57
C LEU A 857 6.05 18.27 6.80
N PRO A 858 6.58 17.04 6.73
CA PRO A 858 6.01 16.01 5.85
C PRO A 858 4.97 15.11 6.54
N TYR A 859 4.49 15.42 7.74
CA TYR A 859 3.59 14.54 8.50
C TYR A 859 2.30 15.25 8.87
N LEU A 860 1.14 14.57 8.77
CA LEU A 860 -0.18 15.14 9.08
C LEU A 860 -0.25 15.60 10.54
N VAL A 861 0.19 14.77 11.45
CA VAL A 861 0.30 15.11 12.88
C VAL A 861 1.71 15.66 13.13
N PRO A 862 1.84 16.90 13.63
CA PRO A 862 3.14 17.48 13.95
C PRO A 862 3.93 16.61 14.94
N GLN A 863 5.17 16.30 14.58
CA GLN A 863 6.07 15.43 15.32
C GLN A 863 7.52 15.74 14.96
N GLU A 864 8.49 15.02 15.53
CA GLU A 864 9.90 15.14 15.18
C GLU A 864 10.11 14.95 13.68
N TYR A 865 10.88 15.84 13.05
CA TYR A 865 11.25 15.76 11.64
C TYR A 865 12.53 16.55 11.33
N GLY A 866 13.05 16.39 10.14
CA GLY A 866 14.10 17.25 9.58
C GLY A 866 15.50 16.96 10.06
N LEU A 867 15.77 15.87 10.82
CA LEU A 867 17.12 15.53 11.28
C LEU A 867 18.06 15.20 10.10
N ARG A 868 19.29 15.71 10.17
CA ARG A 868 20.41 15.37 9.28
C ARG A 868 21.49 14.68 10.10
N THR A 869 21.80 13.43 9.81
CA THR A 869 22.78 12.68 10.58
C THR A 869 24.21 12.86 10.06
N SER A 870 25.19 12.62 10.92
CA SER A 870 26.62 12.66 10.58
C SER A 870 27.10 13.97 9.95
N CYS A 871 26.53 15.11 10.39
CA CYS A 871 26.91 16.43 9.91
C CYS A 871 28.32 16.79 10.38
N ARG A 872 29.16 17.15 9.43
CA ARG A 872 30.49 17.74 9.70
C ARG A 872 30.38 19.23 9.85
N TRP A 873 29.47 19.84 9.12
CA TRP A 873 29.02 21.22 9.32
C TRP A 873 27.57 21.38 8.85
N PHE A 874 26.92 22.41 9.37
CA PHE A 874 25.58 22.83 9.02
C PHE A 874 25.57 24.36 8.91
N GLU A 875 25.00 24.89 7.87
CA GLU A 875 24.87 26.33 7.62
C GLU A 875 23.41 26.70 7.51
N VAL A 876 23.11 27.86 8.09
CA VAL A 876 21.81 28.52 7.88
C VAL A 876 22.07 29.91 7.34
N SER A 877 21.43 30.27 6.22
CA SER A 877 21.63 31.53 5.53
C SER A 877 20.37 32.40 5.51
N ASN A 878 20.62 33.71 5.59
CA ASN A 878 19.60 34.75 5.39
C ASN A 878 19.71 35.22 3.92
N PRO A 879 18.68 34.95 3.06
CA PRO A 879 18.75 35.32 1.65
C PRO A 879 18.76 36.83 1.41
N GLU A 880 18.26 37.65 2.35
CA GLU A 880 18.20 39.10 2.22
C GLU A 880 19.53 39.76 2.60
N THR A 881 20.04 39.47 3.80
CA THR A 881 21.27 40.09 4.34
C THR A 881 22.55 39.43 3.85
N LYS A 882 22.45 38.22 3.19
CA LYS A 882 23.58 37.37 2.78
C LYS A 882 24.44 36.89 3.95
N GLU A 883 23.92 36.94 5.14
CA GLU A 883 24.57 36.42 6.35
C GLU A 883 24.44 34.90 6.41
N VAL A 884 25.47 34.24 6.87
CA VAL A 884 25.52 32.78 7.08
C VAL A 884 26.00 32.51 8.50
N ILE A 885 25.25 31.70 9.22
CA ILE A 885 25.68 31.08 10.48
C ILE A 885 26.09 29.65 10.14
N ARG A 886 27.36 29.32 10.47
CA ARG A 886 27.92 28.00 10.25
C ARG A 886 28.22 27.35 11.60
N ILE A 887 27.74 26.14 11.76
CA ILE A 887 28.04 25.24 12.88
C ILE A 887 28.94 24.13 12.35
N GLU A 888 30.13 23.96 12.89
CA GLU A 888 31.10 22.95 12.48
C GLU A 888 31.37 22.00 13.64
N ALA A 889 31.22 20.68 13.44
CA ALA A 889 31.54 19.69 14.44
C ALA A 889 33.07 19.68 14.69
N ASP A 890 33.48 19.85 15.96
CA ASP A 890 34.88 19.85 16.36
C ASP A 890 35.22 18.48 16.99
N GLY A 891 35.39 17.49 16.14
CA GLY A 891 35.64 16.08 16.51
C GLY A 891 34.81 15.10 15.67
N ALA A 892 33.99 14.29 16.33
CA ALA A 892 33.05 13.41 15.67
C ALA A 892 31.91 14.19 14.99
N PRO A 893 31.38 13.70 13.85
CA PRO A 893 30.19 14.32 13.25
C PRO A 893 29.01 14.30 14.23
N LEU A 894 28.14 15.30 14.11
CA LEU A 894 26.95 15.48 14.96
C LEU A 894 25.67 15.32 14.12
N HIS A 895 24.55 15.18 14.79
CA HIS A 895 23.23 15.23 14.15
C HIS A 895 22.66 16.62 14.29
N MET A 896 22.08 17.17 13.22
CA MET A 896 21.66 18.58 13.24
C MET A 896 20.32 18.77 12.51
N SER A 897 19.51 19.71 13.01
CA SER A 897 18.29 20.19 12.34
C SER A 897 18.08 21.67 12.62
N ALA A 898 17.37 22.36 11.71
CA ALA A 898 16.94 23.74 11.90
C ALA A 898 15.49 23.85 11.41
N LEU A 899 14.56 24.17 12.31
CA LEU A 899 13.12 24.10 12.07
C LEU A 899 12.44 25.43 12.46
N PRO A 900 11.35 25.84 11.76
CA PRO A 900 10.58 27.04 12.08
C PRO A 900 9.65 26.84 13.29
N TYR A 901 9.79 25.74 14.01
CA TYR A 901 9.02 25.38 15.19
C TYR A 901 9.95 24.96 16.32
N THR A 902 9.51 25.15 17.55
CA THR A 902 10.17 24.54 18.71
C THR A 902 9.70 23.08 18.87
N THR A 903 10.45 22.29 19.62
CA THR A 903 10.01 20.94 20.02
C THR A 903 8.63 20.95 20.67
N GLN A 904 8.35 21.98 21.50
CA GLN A 904 7.08 22.12 22.19
C GLN A 904 5.92 22.46 21.23
N ASP A 905 6.16 23.31 20.23
CA ASP A 905 5.13 23.60 19.20
C ASP A 905 4.70 22.31 18.49
N LEU A 906 5.67 21.47 18.07
CA LEU A 906 5.40 20.20 17.41
C LEU A 906 4.74 19.17 18.33
N TYR A 907 5.12 19.12 19.59
CA TYR A 907 4.58 18.18 20.56
C TYR A 907 3.14 18.49 20.95
N GLN A 908 2.77 19.76 21.06
CA GLN A 908 1.44 20.22 21.50
C GLN A 908 0.41 20.19 20.37
N ALA A 909 0.81 20.50 19.14
CA ALA A 909 -0.13 20.59 18.04
C ALA A 909 -0.67 19.21 17.63
N ALA A 910 -1.98 19.11 17.47
CA ALA A 910 -2.66 17.92 16.96
C ALA A 910 -2.71 17.90 15.42
N ASP A 911 -2.68 19.05 14.78
CA ASP A 911 -2.85 19.21 13.35
C ASP A 911 -1.89 20.28 12.80
N GLN A 912 -1.45 20.16 11.57
CA GLN A 912 -0.58 21.14 10.92
C GLN A 912 -1.20 22.55 10.87
N THR A 913 -2.53 22.66 10.81
CA THR A 913 -3.24 23.95 10.75
C THR A 913 -3.18 24.73 12.05
N GLU A 914 -2.84 24.08 13.17
CA GLU A 914 -2.61 24.69 14.49
C GLU A 914 -1.21 25.29 14.63
N LEU A 915 -0.27 24.90 13.77
CA LEU A 915 1.09 25.40 13.82
C LEU A 915 1.20 26.83 13.30
N THR A 916 1.97 27.63 14.01
CA THR A 916 2.37 28.96 13.57
C THR A 916 3.90 29.02 13.48
N LYS A 917 4.43 29.26 12.28
CA LYS A 917 5.88 29.41 12.07
C LYS A 917 6.44 30.52 12.95
N ARG A 918 7.51 30.21 13.69
CA ARG A 918 8.27 31.19 14.44
C ARG A 918 8.98 32.13 13.47
N PRO A 919 9.27 33.39 13.87
CA PRO A 919 10.03 34.31 13.03
C PRO A 919 11.54 33.98 12.96
N TYR A 920 11.95 32.87 13.56
CA TYR A 920 13.32 32.35 13.60
C TYR A 920 13.30 30.84 13.46
N LEU A 921 14.44 30.25 13.14
CA LEU A 921 14.60 28.80 13.17
C LEU A 921 15.15 28.37 14.55
N THR A 922 14.63 27.24 15.04
CA THR A 922 15.19 26.50 16.18
C THR A 922 16.28 25.58 15.67
N MET A 923 17.52 25.82 16.06
CA MET A 923 18.68 24.98 15.76
C MET A 923 18.84 23.91 16.81
N ASN A 924 18.98 22.65 16.39
CA ASN A 924 19.27 21.50 17.22
C ASN A 924 20.61 20.90 16.83
N ILE A 925 21.45 20.53 17.82
CA ILE A 925 22.75 19.91 17.65
C ILE A 925 22.85 18.74 18.62
N ASP A 926 22.88 17.49 18.12
CA ASP A 926 22.84 16.29 18.93
C ASP A 926 24.11 15.47 18.79
N VAL A 927 24.63 15.00 19.92
CA VAL A 927 25.65 13.95 19.95
C VAL A 927 25.04 12.56 19.83
N ALA A 928 23.80 12.39 20.27
CA ALA A 928 23.04 11.16 20.15
C ALA A 928 21.55 11.45 19.90
N HIS A 929 20.94 10.65 19.05
CA HIS A 929 19.52 10.69 18.73
C HIS A 929 18.97 9.28 18.66
N ARG A 930 17.82 9.02 19.28
CA ARG A 930 17.16 7.71 19.25
C ARG A 930 16.65 7.40 17.86
N GLY A 931 16.65 6.14 17.49
CA GLY A 931 15.98 5.66 16.28
C GLY A 931 14.48 5.90 16.29
N LEU A 932 13.83 5.60 15.20
CA LEU A 932 12.38 5.78 14.98
C LEU A 932 11.58 4.52 15.34
N GLY A 933 12.10 3.33 15.01
CA GLY A 933 11.36 2.07 15.17
C GLY A 933 10.10 1.99 14.30
N THR A 934 9.18 1.12 14.74
CA THR A 934 7.86 0.89 14.12
C THR A 934 6.81 0.56 15.19
N ALA A 935 6.97 1.10 16.40
CA ALA A 935 6.22 0.66 17.59
C ALA A 935 4.77 1.17 17.65
N SER A 936 4.28 1.85 16.63
CA SER A 936 2.84 2.13 16.49
C SER A 936 2.02 0.83 16.36
N CYS A 937 2.53 -0.17 15.60
CA CYS A 937 1.97 -1.53 15.58
C CYS A 937 3.06 -2.61 15.63
N GLY A 938 4.32 -2.25 15.45
CA GLY A 938 5.45 -3.16 15.34
C GLY A 938 6.40 -3.15 16.53
N PRO A 939 7.60 -3.73 16.36
CA PRO A 939 8.64 -3.70 17.37
C PRO A 939 9.18 -2.30 17.63
N ASP A 940 9.54 -2.04 18.88
CA ASP A 940 10.27 -0.84 19.28
C ASP A 940 11.69 -0.82 18.68
N VAL A 941 12.34 0.32 18.79
CA VAL A 941 13.71 0.58 18.34
C VAL A 941 14.67 -0.50 18.82
N LEU A 942 15.49 -1.03 17.90
CA LEU A 942 16.50 -2.02 18.25
C LEU A 942 17.52 -1.48 19.27
N PRO A 943 18.07 -2.33 20.16
CA PRO A 943 18.94 -1.89 21.25
C PRO A 943 20.11 -1.00 20.82
N GLN A 944 20.71 -1.25 19.64
CA GLN A 944 21.84 -0.47 19.12
C GLN A 944 21.47 0.97 18.71
N TYR A 945 20.20 1.28 18.57
CA TYR A 945 19.69 2.62 18.21
C TYR A 945 19.02 3.34 19.37
N ARG A 946 19.10 2.78 20.59
CA ARG A 946 18.63 3.41 21.83
C ARG A 946 19.74 4.22 22.47
N ILE A 947 19.39 5.22 23.27
CA ILE A 947 20.31 6.06 24.00
C ILE A 947 20.33 5.64 25.47
N SER A 948 21.43 5.04 25.93
CA SER A 948 21.58 4.59 27.32
C SER A 948 22.13 5.68 28.22
N ALA A 949 21.97 5.49 29.55
CA ALA A 949 22.67 6.26 30.56
C ALA A 949 24.19 6.23 30.35
N GLY A 950 24.89 7.33 30.65
CA GLY A 950 26.33 7.41 30.47
C GLY A 950 26.90 8.81 30.40
N LYS A 951 28.18 8.90 29.98
CA LYS A 951 28.85 10.18 29.76
C LYS A 951 28.95 10.47 28.26
N TYR A 952 28.47 11.63 27.84
CA TYR A 952 28.51 12.12 26.48
C TYR A 952 29.34 13.39 26.38
N GLN A 953 30.29 13.42 25.45
CA GLN A 953 31.12 14.58 25.21
C GLN A 953 31.07 14.96 23.75
N PHE A 954 30.83 16.22 23.46
CA PHE A 954 30.82 16.76 22.10
C PHE A 954 31.23 18.22 22.08
N SER A 955 31.75 18.63 20.94
CA SER A 955 32.14 20.04 20.74
C SER A 955 31.85 20.46 19.30
N TYR A 956 31.58 21.73 19.15
CA TYR A 956 31.34 22.39 17.88
C TYR A 956 31.77 23.84 17.90
N VAL A 957 31.94 24.41 16.74
CA VAL A 957 32.32 25.82 16.54
C VAL A 957 31.19 26.51 15.80
N ILE A 958 30.74 27.65 16.32
CA ILE A 958 29.78 28.53 15.64
C ILE A 958 30.53 29.75 15.11
N SER A 959 30.30 30.08 13.85
CA SER A 959 30.81 31.28 13.19
C SER A 959 29.71 31.99 12.42
N ARG A 960 29.85 33.30 12.24
CA ARG A 960 28.98 34.17 11.44
C ARG A 960 29.80 34.84 10.36
N GLU A 961 29.40 34.81 9.14
CA GLU A 961 30.06 35.47 8.00
C GLU A 961 29.05 36.22 7.14
N LEU A 962 29.52 37.26 6.45
CA LEU A 962 28.78 37.92 5.37
C LEU A 962 29.32 37.42 4.03
N ARG A 963 28.51 36.71 3.27
CA ARG A 963 28.88 36.29 1.92
C ARG A 963 28.67 37.43 0.95
N GLY A 964 29.78 38.12 0.57
CA GLY A 964 29.73 39.17 -0.45
C GLY A 964 29.24 38.58 -1.79
N THR A 965 28.65 39.45 -2.62
CA THR A 965 28.09 39.14 -3.96
C THR A 965 29.18 38.84 -5.00
N ASN A 966 30.18 38.04 -4.71
CA ASN A 966 31.12 37.59 -5.76
C ASN A 966 30.62 36.27 -6.34
N ARG A 967 30.13 36.40 -7.55
CA ARG A 967 29.75 35.35 -8.51
C ARG A 967 30.86 34.33 -8.75
#